data_191214c7ca274a22cbc2fca44a51d17d
#
_entry.id   191214c7ca274a22cbc2fca44a51d17d
#
_cell.length_a   1.000
_cell.length_b   1.000
_cell.length_c   1.000
_cell.angle_alpha   90.00
_cell.angle_beta   90.00
_cell.angle_gamma   90.00
#
_symmetry.space_group_name_H-M   'P 1'
#
loop_
_entity.id
_entity.type
_entity.pdbx_description
1 polymer ?
#
loop_
_entity_poly.entity_id
_entity_poly.type
_entity_poly.pdbx_seq_one_letter_code
_entity_poly.pdbx_strand_id
1 'polypeptide(L)'
;MKIYVAGNVSRSGDGSLEHPFMTISEAADRACPGDTVVVAPGVYREWVKPRNSGTEDKRITYISTEHGGAVITGSEEIKGWEAFENVWRVRIPNSYFGDYNPFTTLVHGDWFIEDPKNPSHTGEIYLNKRSMLEVFDLSFCMHPQKDNRSWEPDFTEYVWYTAQEDNFTVIYANFMGKDPNYENVEISVRRACFFPEENGINYITLRGFCITRAATQWAPPTAFQEGMVGPNWAKGWIIEDCEISESKCSGISLGKYFQRGNNNKSSTYRLKLGSQTQRDTVCQAVNEGWDKETVGSHIVRRCDIHDCGQTGIVGHMGGAFSIIEDNHIHHINIRHNLAGAEIAGIKLHAAIDTCIRRNHIDHCTRGIWLDWEAQGTRVSQNFLHDNVPPKGTIIEDGLSLGEDVFIEVSHGPTLLDHNLFLSDIAARISTQGIAFVHNLIAGSFTYVGEGCGDMSKKFPSPRYTPYHVPHSTKIAGFMTILHGDARFYNNIFIQKEVRRDLVDYCVAQNSDTMDKNNFICGTIPYNEYPQASEYFSRFGKNVIKEYGSTDPYYDHLPVYFGGNAYYNGARACDHEPAAHIDRDHKISLYIDEGDGRYTIHTNLYEFLPRGLAMPVNSEVLGLAFEPEQRFENPDGSSISFDRDYFGRKRGRFPVSGPFEECGTDRFTVQTPDDASSKIGHEEKIRIEDKWKADLNPKESDVDEINANIVLTGGMNAVISFPFDGELFKVSDMFVKGNEIWLYDSLAEKLVELDCEYGIYHNIKKWSIGALQSLDMSEDANAEGLARTAGTLLCILNKSLAHDAADTCETIQNKVNAGLGDKGISMRFTPKNLKFIRGKKFISLEDVLYRISKGTMEVVTERIEHLN
;
A
#
# COMPACT_ATOMS: atom_id res chain seq x y z
N MET A 1 -27.02 19.34 -1.68
CA MET A 1 -28.21 19.42 -0.77
C MET A 1 -27.95 18.49 0.42
N LYS A 2 -28.68 18.65 1.55
CA LYS A 2 -28.68 17.64 2.62
C LYS A 2 -29.94 16.79 2.53
N ILE A 3 -29.81 15.49 2.63
CA ILE A 3 -30.90 14.51 2.64
C ILE A 3 -30.82 13.80 4.00
N TYR A 4 -31.90 13.82 4.77
CA TYR A 4 -31.90 13.29 6.13
C TYR A 4 -32.57 11.93 6.20
N VAL A 5 -31.99 11.05 7.02
CA VAL A 5 -32.45 9.69 7.28
C VAL A 5 -32.53 9.44 8.78
N ALA A 6 -33.66 8.89 9.24
CA ALA A 6 -33.89 8.51 10.63
C ALA A 6 -34.78 7.25 10.71
N GLY A 7 -34.19 6.12 11.12
CA GLY A 7 -34.87 4.82 11.16
C GLY A 7 -36.00 4.70 12.22
N ASN A 8 -36.10 5.65 13.13
CA ASN A 8 -37.12 5.66 14.20
C ASN A 8 -38.40 6.45 13.88
N VAL A 9 -38.56 6.95 12.65
CA VAL A 9 -39.76 7.62 12.22
C VAL A 9 -40.88 6.62 11.95
N SER A 10 -42.14 7.04 12.13
CA SER A 10 -43.29 6.16 11.94
C SER A 10 -43.61 5.86 10.46
N ARG A 11 -43.16 6.68 9.55
CA ARG A 11 -43.25 6.52 8.08
C ARG A 11 -42.14 7.32 7.41
N SER A 12 -41.76 6.88 6.22
CA SER A 12 -40.77 7.60 5.41
C SER A 12 -41.33 8.93 4.93
N GLY A 13 -40.50 9.96 4.95
CA GLY A 13 -40.81 11.31 4.53
C GLY A 13 -40.31 11.64 3.11
N ASP A 14 -39.86 12.88 2.93
CA ASP A 14 -39.34 13.41 1.64
C ASP A 14 -37.81 13.66 1.67
N GLY A 15 -37.15 13.32 2.79
CA GLY A 15 -35.72 13.52 3.01
C GLY A 15 -35.34 14.90 3.56
N SER A 16 -36.33 15.75 3.88
CA SER A 16 -36.08 17.00 4.61
C SER A 16 -35.76 16.71 6.10
N LEU A 17 -35.23 17.71 6.82
CA LEU A 17 -34.95 17.57 8.24
C LEU A 17 -36.22 17.27 9.06
N GLU A 18 -37.33 17.88 8.68
CA GLU A 18 -38.61 17.71 9.33
C GLU A 18 -39.29 16.38 8.97
N HIS A 19 -39.01 15.87 7.78
CA HIS A 19 -39.60 14.64 7.23
C HIS A 19 -38.50 13.73 6.63
N PRO A 20 -37.61 13.16 7.47
CA PRO A 20 -36.50 12.34 6.98
C PRO A 20 -37.03 11.03 6.35
N PHE A 21 -36.22 10.45 5.47
CA PHE A 21 -36.45 9.08 5.02
C PHE A 21 -36.26 8.07 6.15
N MET A 22 -36.94 6.95 6.06
CA MET A 22 -36.82 5.87 7.03
C MET A 22 -35.59 5.02 6.79
N THR A 23 -35.16 4.87 5.52
CA THR A 23 -34.04 4.01 5.13
C THR A 23 -32.96 4.79 4.39
N ILE A 24 -31.72 4.30 4.48
CA ILE A 24 -30.59 4.86 3.73
C ILE A 24 -30.78 4.60 2.24
N SER A 25 -31.39 3.47 1.86
CA SER A 25 -31.66 3.11 0.47
C SER A 25 -32.54 4.12 -0.23
N GLU A 26 -33.60 4.64 0.43
CA GLU A 26 -34.46 5.71 -0.12
C GLU A 26 -33.68 7.01 -0.42
N ALA A 27 -32.72 7.33 0.45
CA ALA A 27 -31.84 8.47 0.24
C ALA A 27 -30.82 8.19 -0.88
N ALA A 28 -30.29 6.96 -0.97
CA ALA A 28 -29.34 6.56 -2.00
C ALA A 28 -29.93 6.59 -3.42
N ASP A 29 -31.20 6.26 -3.56
CA ASP A 29 -31.96 6.37 -4.82
C ASP A 29 -32.09 7.82 -5.33
N ARG A 30 -31.96 8.81 -4.45
CA ARG A 30 -32.17 10.24 -4.75
C ARG A 30 -30.92 11.09 -4.73
N ALA A 31 -29.90 10.66 -4.01
CA ALA A 31 -28.65 11.42 -3.86
C ALA A 31 -27.99 11.70 -5.21
N CYS A 32 -27.63 12.95 -5.44
CA CYS A 32 -27.00 13.45 -6.66
C CYS A 32 -25.62 14.05 -6.35
N PRO A 33 -24.77 14.31 -7.35
CA PRO A 33 -23.44 14.90 -7.13
C PRO A 33 -23.47 16.16 -6.26
N GLY A 34 -22.72 16.13 -5.15
CA GLY A 34 -22.63 17.19 -4.17
C GLY A 34 -23.65 17.12 -3.03
N ASP A 35 -24.48 16.07 -3.00
CA ASP A 35 -25.42 15.85 -1.90
C ASP A 35 -24.75 15.16 -0.71
N THR A 36 -25.28 15.45 0.48
CA THR A 36 -24.89 14.80 1.72
C THR A 36 -26.10 14.10 2.33
N VAL A 37 -26.05 12.80 2.43
CA VAL A 37 -27.00 11.96 3.15
C VAL A 37 -26.59 11.92 4.62
N VAL A 38 -27.42 12.51 5.48
CA VAL A 38 -27.16 12.66 6.92
C VAL A 38 -28.02 11.66 7.66
N VAL A 39 -27.37 10.66 8.28
CA VAL A 39 -28.01 9.50 8.89
C VAL A 39 -27.97 9.62 10.41
N ALA A 40 -29.17 9.60 11.04
CA ALA A 40 -29.30 9.59 12.49
C ALA A 40 -28.89 8.24 13.09
N PRO A 41 -28.51 8.19 14.39
CA PRO A 41 -28.24 6.94 15.09
C PRO A 41 -29.43 5.96 15.00
N GLY A 42 -29.13 4.69 14.80
CA GLY A 42 -30.12 3.64 14.67
C GLY A 42 -29.57 2.40 13.97
N VAL A 43 -30.36 1.33 13.92
CA VAL A 43 -30.00 0.10 13.22
C VAL A 43 -30.77 0.04 11.90
N TYR A 44 -30.03 0.04 10.81
CA TYR A 44 -30.52 0.01 9.43
C TYR A 44 -30.26 -1.38 8.87
N ARG A 45 -31.31 -2.21 8.80
CA ARG A 45 -31.24 -3.60 8.32
C ARG A 45 -31.51 -3.63 6.82
N GLU A 46 -30.48 -3.24 6.05
CA GLU A 46 -30.62 -3.07 4.61
C GLU A 46 -29.30 -3.32 3.87
N TRP A 47 -29.40 -3.58 2.60
CA TRP A 47 -28.30 -3.49 1.65
C TRP A 47 -28.47 -2.20 0.86
N VAL A 48 -27.71 -1.18 1.19
CA VAL A 48 -27.69 0.10 0.50
C VAL A 48 -26.95 -0.06 -0.83
N LYS A 49 -27.62 0.27 -1.93
CA LYS A 49 -27.13 0.15 -3.29
C LYS A 49 -27.07 1.53 -3.94
N PRO A 50 -25.99 2.31 -3.78
CA PRO A 50 -25.86 3.60 -4.46
C PRO A 50 -26.02 3.43 -5.97
N ARG A 51 -26.76 4.37 -6.61
CA ARG A 51 -27.03 4.33 -8.05
C ARG A 51 -26.42 5.48 -8.82
N ASN A 52 -26.13 6.59 -8.14
CA ASN A 52 -25.62 7.78 -8.77
C ASN A 52 -24.15 7.98 -8.37
N SER A 53 -23.36 8.45 -9.32
CA SER A 53 -21.97 8.87 -9.08
C SER A 53 -21.92 10.30 -8.57
N GLY A 54 -20.93 10.57 -7.71
CA GLY A 54 -20.42 11.93 -7.53
C GLY A 54 -19.43 12.31 -8.63
N THR A 55 -18.77 13.43 -8.43
CA THR A 55 -17.57 13.85 -9.16
C THR A 55 -16.48 14.14 -8.15
N GLU A 56 -15.24 14.30 -8.56
CA GLU A 56 -14.13 14.61 -7.67
C GLU A 56 -14.43 15.84 -6.81
N ASP A 57 -14.94 16.91 -7.41
CA ASP A 57 -15.30 18.17 -6.73
C ASP A 57 -16.68 18.14 -6.05
N LYS A 58 -17.57 17.22 -6.42
CA LYS A 58 -18.95 17.11 -5.93
C LYS A 58 -19.28 15.66 -5.58
N ARG A 59 -18.63 15.16 -4.56
CA ARG A 59 -18.85 13.82 -4.06
C ARG A 59 -20.26 13.65 -3.52
N ILE A 60 -20.81 12.44 -3.56
CA ILE A 60 -21.98 12.10 -2.78
C ILE A 60 -21.47 11.56 -1.45
N THR A 61 -21.86 12.20 -0.35
CA THR A 61 -21.37 11.85 0.98
C THR A 61 -22.49 11.26 1.82
N TYR A 62 -22.26 10.09 2.39
CA TYR A 62 -23.08 9.46 3.42
C TYR A 62 -22.36 9.62 4.75
N ILE A 63 -23.02 10.20 5.72
CA ILE A 63 -22.42 10.47 7.02
C ILE A 63 -23.37 10.09 8.17
N SER A 64 -22.86 9.32 9.13
CA SER A 64 -23.51 9.15 10.44
C SER A 64 -23.33 10.41 11.28
N THR A 65 -24.39 10.87 11.93
CA THR A 65 -24.31 12.06 12.80
C THR A 65 -23.52 11.83 14.08
N GLU A 66 -23.38 10.57 14.47
CA GLU A 66 -22.57 10.13 15.60
C GLU A 66 -21.66 9.00 15.13
N HIS A 67 -20.41 9.03 15.51
CA HIS A 67 -19.44 7.98 15.13
C HIS A 67 -19.95 6.60 15.61
N GLY A 68 -20.09 5.64 14.69
CA GLY A 68 -20.67 4.32 14.97
C GLY A 68 -22.17 4.31 15.34
N GLY A 69 -22.82 5.49 15.42
CA GLY A 69 -24.21 5.59 15.84
C GLY A 69 -25.22 5.05 14.83
N ALA A 70 -24.95 5.21 13.54
CA ALA A 70 -25.73 4.58 12.48
C ALA A 70 -25.11 3.23 12.13
N VAL A 71 -25.83 2.14 12.41
CA VAL A 71 -25.40 0.76 12.17
C VAL A 71 -26.09 0.23 10.91
N ILE A 72 -25.31 -0.05 9.86
CA ILE A 72 -25.83 -0.75 8.67
C ILE A 72 -25.51 -2.23 8.83
N THR A 73 -26.53 -3.10 8.83
CA THR A 73 -26.32 -4.53 9.08
C THR A 73 -26.98 -5.42 8.03
N GLY A 74 -26.25 -6.48 7.65
CA GLY A 74 -26.76 -7.55 6.80
C GLY A 74 -27.60 -8.59 7.55
N SER A 75 -27.75 -8.46 8.86
CA SER A 75 -28.46 -9.42 9.72
C SER A 75 -29.89 -9.01 10.05
N GLU A 76 -30.66 -9.99 10.54
CA GLU A 76 -31.97 -9.81 11.15
C GLU A 76 -32.00 -10.43 12.54
N GLU A 77 -32.70 -9.82 13.48
CA GLU A 77 -32.94 -10.38 14.79
C GLU A 77 -33.99 -11.51 14.71
N ILE A 78 -33.66 -12.66 15.27
CA ILE A 78 -34.54 -13.83 15.25
C ILE A 78 -34.95 -14.20 16.67
N LYS A 79 -36.26 -14.31 16.89
CA LYS A 79 -36.89 -14.78 18.10
C LYS A 79 -37.76 -16.02 17.83
N GLY A 80 -38.34 -16.61 18.87
CA GLY A 80 -39.15 -17.79 18.75
C GLY A 80 -38.33 -19.08 18.66
N TRP A 81 -37.19 -19.08 19.32
CA TRP A 81 -36.37 -20.27 19.48
C TRP A 81 -37.08 -21.26 20.38
N GLU A 82 -37.15 -22.52 19.98
CA GLU A 82 -37.72 -23.64 20.69
C GLU A 82 -36.64 -24.54 21.25
N ALA A 83 -36.81 -24.96 22.50
CA ALA A 83 -35.88 -25.95 23.06
C ALA A 83 -36.02 -27.29 22.32
N PHE A 84 -34.91 -27.87 21.92
CA PHE A 84 -34.84 -29.15 21.24
C PHE A 84 -33.66 -29.96 21.82
N GLU A 85 -34.04 -30.99 22.61
CA GLU A 85 -33.08 -31.74 23.43
C GLU A 85 -32.18 -30.80 24.28
N ASN A 86 -30.91 -30.75 24.06
CA ASN A 86 -29.95 -29.90 24.75
C ASN A 86 -29.50 -28.67 23.94
N VAL A 87 -30.15 -28.40 22.81
CA VAL A 87 -29.91 -27.23 21.94
C VAL A 87 -31.21 -26.46 21.72
N TRP A 88 -31.11 -25.37 20.99
CA TRP A 88 -32.27 -24.59 20.56
C TRP A 88 -32.41 -24.71 19.05
N ARG A 89 -33.67 -24.65 18.56
CA ARG A 89 -33.92 -24.59 17.12
C ARG A 89 -34.89 -23.48 16.79
N VAL A 90 -34.79 -22.99 15.56
CA VAL A 90 -35.77 -22.09 14.95
C VAL A 90 -36.07 -22.55 13.53
N ARG A 91 -37.33 -22.44 13.10
CA ARG A 91 -37.80 -22.80 11.74
C ARG A 91 -38.16 -21.52 10.99
N ILE A 92 -37.47 -21.24 9.92
CA ILE A 92 -37.63 -20.02 9.12
C ILE A 92 -38.14 -20.42 7.74
N PRO A 93 -39.31 -19.91 7.27
CA PRO A 93 -39.76 -20.20 5.91
C PRO A 93 -38.73 -19.73 4.87
N ASN A 94 -38.43 -20.55 3.86
CA ASN A 94 -37.44 -20.17 2.83
C ASN A 94 -37.84 -18.88 2.06
N SER A 95 -39.13 -18.56 1.99
CA SER A 95 -39.60 -17.28 1.43
C SER A 95 -39.15 -16.04 2.23
N TYR A 96 -38.72 -16.18 3.48
CA TYR A 96 -38.15 -15.10 4.27
C TYR A 96 -36.87 -14.54 3.68
N PHE A 97 -36.10 -15.40 3.04
CA PHE A 97 -34.78 -15.02 2.48
C PHE A 97 -34.90 -14.45 1.04
N GLY A 98 -36.08 -14.46 0.42
CA GLY A 98 -36.23 -14.00 -0.95
C GLY A 98 -35.41 -14.84 -1.94
N ASP A 99 -34.63 -14.16 -2.78
CA ASP A 99 -33.80 -14.80 -3.82
C ASP A 99 -32.43 -15.28 -3.32
N TYR A 100 -32.09 -14.99 -2.06
CA TYR A 100 -30.78 -15.34 -1.46
C TYR A 100 -30.94 -15.90 -0.06
N ASN A 101 -30.83 -17.23 0.03
CA ASN A 101 -30.79 -17.91 1.33
C ASN A 101 -29.34 -18.28 1.68
N PRO A 102 -28.69 -17.56 2.63
CA PRO A 102 -27.31 -17.81 3.00
C PRO A 102 -27.10 -19.16 3.71
N PHE A 103 -28.15 -19.77 4.27
CA PHE A 103 -28.12 -21.09 4.92
C PHE A 103 -28.28 -22.27 3.96
N THR A 104 -28.37 -21.99 2.65
CA THR A 104 -28.33 -22.96 1.54
C THR A 104 -27.22 -22.64 0.54
N THR A 105 -26.64 -21.47 0.64
CA THR A 105 -25.57 -21.00 -0.24
C THR A 105 -24.23 -21.33 0.38
N LEU A 106 -23.43 -22.14 -0.31
CA LEU A 106 -22.10 -22.54 0.18
C LEU A 106 -21.06 -21.50 -0.16
N VAL A 107 -20.06 -21.37 0.71
CA VAL A 107 -18.81 -20.68 0.44
C VAL A 107 -18.02 -21.52 -0.56
N HIS A 108 -17.54 -20.89 -1.64
CA HIS A 108 -16.78 -21.56 -2.69
C HIS A 108 -15.89 -20.58 -3.45
N GLY A 109 -14.82 -21.07 -4.03
CA GLY A 109 -13.95 -20.29 -4.89
C GLY A 109 -12.55 -20.87 -4.99
N ASP A 110 -11.75 -20.35 -5.91
CA ASP A 110 -10.35 -20.76 -6.03
C ASP A 110 -9.59 -20.46 -4.74
N TRP A 111 -8.68 -21.38 -4.40
CA TRP A 111 -7.84 -21.33 -3.19
C TRP A 111 -8.60 -21.37 -1.86
N PHE A 112 -9.92 -21.54 -1.87
CA PHE A 112 -10.68 -21.95 -0.70
C PHE A 112 -10.55 -23.47 -0.52
N ILE A 113 -10.30 -23.92 0.70
CA ILE A 113 -10.24 -25.35 1.02
C ILE A 113 -11.68 -25.81 1.25
N GLU A 114 -12.27 -26.36 0.21
CA GLU A 114 -13.60 -26.98 0.29
C GLU A 114 -13.49 -28.36 0.93
N ASP A 115 -14.24 -28.58 2.01
CA ASP A 115 -14.48 -29.91 2.53
C ASP A 115 -15.91 -30.37 2.15
N PRO A 116 -16.06 -31.26 1.17
CA PRO A 116 -17.38 -31.74 0.75
C PRO A 116 -18.18 -32.45 1.86
N LYS A 117 -17.50 -32.88 2.92
CA LYS A 117 -18.15 -33.50 4.09
C LYS A 117 -18.60 -32.47 5.11
N ASN A 118 -17.94 -31.33 5.14
CA ASN A 118 -18.13 -30.25 6.10
C ASN A 118 -18.27 -28.92 5.36
N PRO A 119 -19.33 -28.74 4.55
CA PRO A 119 -19.48 -27.54 3.76
C PRO A 119 -19.74 -26.32 4.64
N SER A 120 -19.08 -25.22 4.37
CA SER A 120 -19.36 -23.94 5.02
C SER A 120 -20.41 -23.16 4.25
N HIS A 121 -21.43 -22.65 4.94
CA HIS A 121 -22.43 -21.78 4.37
C HIS A 121 -22.00 -20.30 4.43
N THR A 122 -22.56 -19.48 3.54
CA THR A 122 -22.36 -18.01 3.62
C THR A 122 -23.13 -17.40 4.80
N GLY A 123 -24.12 -18.11 5.33
CA GLY A 123 -24.85 -17.76 6.53
C GLY A 123 -24.01 -17.73 7.78
N GLU A 124 -24.42 -16.91 8.75
CA GLU A 124 -23.79 -16.79 10.05
C GLU A 124 -24.85 -16.50 11.11
N ILE A 125 -24.59 -16.97 12.34
CA ILE A 125 -25.40 -16.66 13.52
C ILE A 125 -24.57 -15.87 14.49
N TYR A 126 -25.16 -14.85 15.07
CA TYR A 126 -24.51 -13.96 16.01
C TYR A 126 -25.22 -13.99 17.35
N LEU A 127 -24.47 -14.28 18.40
CA LEU A 127 -24.91 -14.15 19.78
C LEU A 127 -24.31 -12.88 20.38
N ASN A 128 -25.15 -11.92 20.77
CA ASN A 128 -24.71 -10.66 21.35
C ASN A 128 -23.64 -9.95 20.48
N LYS A 129 -23.90 -9.89 19.16
CA LYS A 129 -23.06 -9.31 18.09
C LYS A 129 -21.86 -10.13 17.64
N ARG A 130 -21.50 -11.23 18.30
CA ARG A 130 -20.35 -12.07 17.95
C ARG A 130 -20.80 -13.30 17.19
N SER A 131 -20.12 -13.67 16.09
CA SER A 131 -20.47 -14.86 15.31
C SER A 131 -20.14 -16.14 16.06
N MET A 132 -21.01 -17.14 15.89
CA MET A 132 -20.87 -18.48 16.43
C MET A 132 -20.25 -19.41 15.38
N LEU A 133 -19.63 -20.51 15.80
CA LEU A 133 -18.98 -21.45 14.90
C LEU A 133 -20.01 -22.38 14.22
N GLU A 134 -19.90 -22.50 12.89
CA GLU A 134 -20.70 -23.47 12.13
C GLU A 134 -20.14 -24.88 12.33
N VAL A 135 -21.03 -25.85 12.59
CA VAL A 135 -20.72 -27.28 12.62
C VAL A 135 -21.54 -28.00 11.55
N PHE A 136 -21.03 -29.12 11.06
CA PHE A 136 -21.58 -29.82 9.88
C PHE A 136 -22.57 -30.95 10.21
N ASP A 137 -22.78 -31.24 11.48
CA ASP A 137 -23.70 -32.28 11.93
C ASP A 137 -24.37 -31.85 13.24
N LEU A 138 -25.64 -32.21 13.40
CA LEU A 138 -26.43 -31.91 14.58
C LEU A 138 -25.82 -32.48 15.88
N SER A 139 -25.16 -33.63 15.80
CA SER A 139 -24.51 -34.22 16.97
C SER A 139 -23.37 -33.36 17.53
N PHE A 140 -22.61 -32.65 16.66
CA PHE A 140 -21.61 -31.70 17.12
C PHE A 140 -22.25 -30.43 17.72
N CYS A 141 -23.42 -30.03 17.26
CA CYS A 141 -24.17 -28.95 17.86
C CYS A 141 -24.67 -29.35 19.26
N MET A 142 -25.12 -30.59 19.42
CA MET A 142 -25.58 -31.14 20.70
C MET A 142 -24.43 -31.36 21.70
N HIS A 143 -23.23 -31.67 21.19
CA HIS A 143 -22.05 -32.00 21.99
C HIS A 143 -20.85 -31.17 21.52
N PRO A 144 -20.89 -29.85 21.67
CA PRO A 144 -19.83 -28.97 21.19
C PRO A 144 -18.51 -29.28 21.90
N GLN A 145 -17.43 -29.12 21.17
CA GLN A 145 -16.09 -29.28 21.69
C GLN A 145 -15.27 -28.04 21.40
N LYS A 146 -14.40 -27.70 22.34
CA LYS A 146 -13.48 -26.61 22.16
C LYS A 146 -12.54 -26.89 20.98
N ASP A 147 -12.49 -25.97 20.03
CA ASP A 147 -11.62 -26.03 18.86
C ASP A 147 -10.33 -25.21 19.06
N ASN A 148 -9.24 -25.90 19.37
CA ASN A 148 -7.95 -25.28 19.60
C ASN A 148 -7.21 -24.89 18.29
N ARG A 149 -7.82 -25.04 17.13
CA ARG A 149 -7.32 -24.45 15.88
C ARG A 149 -7.63 -22.97 15.79
N SER A 150 -8.71 -22.56 16.39
CA SER A 150 -9.04 -21.13 16.55
C SER A 150 -8.04 -20.44 17.47
N TRP A 151 -7.70 -19.20 17.15
CA TRP A 151 -6.89 -18.37 18.05
C TRP A 151 -7.67 -17.91 19.28
N GLU A 152 -9.00 -18.01 19.24
CA GLU A 152 -9.94 -17.73 20.34
C GLU A 152 -10.76 -18.98 20.70
N PRO A 153 -10.15 -20.04 21.23
CA PRO A 153 -10.82 -21.32 21.41
C PRO A 153 -11.98 -21.29 22.41
N ASP A 154 -12.00 -20.35 23.34
CA ASP A 154 -13.02 -20.30 24.41
C ASP A 154 -14.44 -19.98 23.89
N PHE A 155 -14.57 -19.41 22.70
CA PHE A 155 -15.88 -19.12 22.11
C PHE A 155 -16.33 -20.18 21.10
N THR A 156 -15.51 -21.15 20.75
CA THR A 156 -15.80 -22.17 19.72
C THR A 156 -16.81 -23.23 20.15
N GLU A 157 -17.22 -23.26 21.42
CA GLU A 157 -18.31 -24.13 21.91
C GLU A 157 -19.71 -23.53 21.66
N TYR A 158 -19.79 -22.24 21.28
CA TYR A 158 -21.00 -21.63 20.76
C TYR A 158 -21.12 -21.97 19.29
N VAL A 159 -21.98 -22.99 19.00
CA VAL A 159 -22.03 -23.58 17.67
C VAL A 159 -23.43 -23.58 17.09
N TRP A 160 -23.51 -23.68 15.78
CA TRP A 160 -24.77 -23.80 15.08
C TRP A 160 -24.68 -24.78 13.90
N TYR A 161 -25.82 -25.35 13.53
CA TYR A 161 -26.00 -26.25 12.42
C TYR A 161 -27.28 -25.88 11.68
N THR A 162 -27.31 -26.06 10.35
CA THR A 162 -28.49 -25.81 9.53
C THR A 162 -28.92 -27.04 8.74
N ALA A 163 -30.23 -27.20 8.59
CA ALA A 163 -30.84 -28.20 7.72
C ALA A 163 -32.00 -27.64 6.93
N GLN A 164 -32.32 -28.23 5.79
CA GLN A 164 -33.50 -27.92 5.00
C GLN A 164 -34.58 -28.94 5.27
N GLU A 165 -35.76 -28.51 5.72
CA GLU A 165 -36.93 -29.34 5.96
C GLU A 165 -38.11 -28.78 5.21
N ASP A 166 -38.54 -29.47 4.13
CA ASP A 166 -39.59 -29.01 3.21
C ASP A 166 -39.27 -27.58 2.68
N ASN A 167 -40.09 -26.60 3.05
CA ASN A 167 -39.96 -25.20 2.66
C ASN A 167 -39.38 -24.34 3.78
N PHE A 168 -38.67 -24.95 4.72
CA PHE A 168 -38.08 -24.27 5.87
C PHE A 168 -36.57 -24.50 5.96
N THR A 169 -35.88 -23.43 6.24
CA THR A 169 -34.55 -23.46 6.81
C THR A 169 -34.69 -23.68 8.32
N VAL A 170 -34.13 -24.77 8.82
CA VAL A 170 -34.11 -25.05 10.27
C VAL A 170 -32.69 -24.84 10.78
N ILE A 171 -32.59 -23.99 11.78
CA ILE A 171 -31.31 -23.68 12.43
C ILE A 171 -31.33 -24.27 13.82
N TYR A 172 -30.31 -25.04 14.14
CA TYR A 172 -30.03 -25.54 15.48
C TYR A 172 -28.83 -24.80 16.04
N ALA A 173 -28.88 -24.40 17.31
CA ALA A 173 -27.76 -23.70 17.94
C ALA A 173 -27.59 -24.06 19.40
N ASN A 174 -26.35 -24.13 19.84
CA ASN A 174 -25.99 -24.30 21.24
C ASN A 174 -25.48 -22.99 21.82
N PHE A 175 -26.28 -22.40 22.68
CA PHE A 175 -25.95 -21.13 23.34
C PHE A 175 -25.30 -21.32 24.72
N MET A 176 -24.76 -22.50 25.01
CA MET A 176 -24.06 -22.80 26.25
C MET A 176 -24.86 -22.45 27.49
N GLY A 177 -26.13 -22.87 27.50
CA GLY A 177 -27.05 -22.68 28.65
C GLY A 177 -27.79 -21.36 28.67
N LYS A 178 -27.56 -20.43 27.72
CA LYS A 178 -28.33 -19.21 27.59
C LYS A 178 -29.66 -19.47 26.85
N ASP A 179 -30.71 -18.75 27.22
CA ASP A 179 -31.97 -18.76 26.49
C ASP A 179 -31.95 -17.69 25.39
N PRO A 180 -31.89 -18.07 24.09
CA PRO A 180 -31.76 -17.14 22.99
C PRO A 180 -32.93 -16.15 22.84
N ASN A 181 -34.09 -16.45 23.41
CA ASN A 181 -35.24 -15.54 23.37
C ASN A 181 -35.03 -14.30 24.29
N TYR A 182 -34.11 -14.37 25.24
CA TYR A 182 -33.73 -13.24 26.10
C TYR A 182 -32.40 -12.60 25.71
N GLU A 183 -31.63 -13.23 24.80
CA GLU A 183 -30.39 -12.72 24.29
C GLU A 183 -30.63 -11.97 22.96
N ASN A 184 -29.64 -11.18 22.51
CA ASN A 184 -29.65 -10.66 21.16
C ASN A 184 -29.08 -11.73 20.23
N VAL A 185 -29.96 -12.40 19.47
CA VAL A 185 -29.57 -13.40 18.47
C VAL A 185 -29.97 -12.90 17.09
N GLU A 186 -28.99 -12.79 16.22
CA GLU A 186 -29.18 -12.35 14.83
C GLU A 186 -28.69 -13.40 13.85
N ILE A 187 -29.23 -13.40 12.64
CA ILE A 187 -28.76 -14.22 11.51
C ILE A 187 -28.44 -13.32 10.34
N SER A 188 -27.36 -13.59 9.61
CA SER A 188 -27.10 -12.88 8.36
C SER A 188 -28.10 -13.31 7.27
N VAL A 189 -28.63 -12.32 6.55
CA VAL A 189 -29.62 -12.56 5.47
C VAL A 189 -29.28 -11.78 4.19
N ARG A 190 -28.29 -10.90 4.23
CA ARG A 190 -27.88 -10.07 3.09
C ARG A 190 -26.41 -10.29 2.75
N ARG A 191 -26.12 -10.28 1.47
CA ARG A 191 -24.75 -10.48 0.94
C ARG A 191 -23.82 -9.31 1.23
N ALA A 192 -24.37 -8.10 1.29
CA ALA A 192 -23.62 -6.88 1.54
C ALA A 192 -24.43 -5.89 2.36
N CYS A 193 -23.80 -4.84 2.87
CA CYS A 193 -24.42 -3.75 3.62
C CYS A 193 -24.43 -2.44 2.81
N PHE A 194 -23.30 -2.07 2.20
CA PHE A 194 -23.18 -0.85 1.40
C PHE A 194 -22.31 -1.13 0.18
N PHE A 195 -22.94 -1.55 -0.92
CA PHE A 195 -22.22 -2.00 -2.11
C PHE A 195 -23.08 -1.81 -3.36
N PRO A 196 -22.62 -1.08 -4.40
CA PRO A 196 -23.39 -0.86 -5.62
C PRO A 196 -23.46 -2.14 -6.47
N GLU A 197 -24.59 -2.37 -7.12
CA GLU A 197 -24.76 -3.46 -8.06
C GLU A 197 -24.13 -3.16 -9.43
N GLU A 198 -24.07 -1.88 -9.79
CA GLU A 198 -23.53 -1.42 -11.07
C GLU A 198 -22.09 -0.96 -10.96
N ASN A 199 -21.33 -1.13 -12.03
CA ASN A 199 -20.00 -0.57 -12.17
C ASN A 199 -20.06 0.96 -12.39
N GLY A 200 -18.97 1.65 -12.04
CA GLY A 200 -18.81 3.07 -12.35
C GLY A 200 -19.62 4.00 -11.44
N ILE A 201 -20.06 3.56 -10.28
CA ILE A 201 -20.62 4.42 -9.25
C ILE A 201 -19.48 5.10 -8.50
N ASN A 202 -19.03 6.24 -9.01
CA ASN A 202 -17.77 6.90 -8.64
C ASN A 202 -17.97 7.95 -7.54
N TYR A 203 -16.87 8.28 -6.85
CA TYR A 203 -16.74 9.43 -5.95
C TYR A 203 -17.80 9.48 -4.82
N ILE A 204 -17.99 8.34 -4.17
CA ILE A 204 -18.79 8.24 -2.94
C ILE A 204 -17.88 8.43 -1.73
N THR A 205 -18.36 9.12 -0.71
CA THR A 205 -17.74 9.16 0.62
C THR A 205 -18.68 8.53 1.63
N LEU A 206 -18.16 7.58 2.40
CA LEU A 206 -18.85 6.90 3.49
C LEU A 206 -18.10 7.18 4.80
N ARG A 207 -18.78 7.81 5.78
CA ARG A 207 -18.12 8.30 6.98
C ARG A 207 -18.90 8.01 8.25
N GLY A 208 -18.22 7.45 9.26
CA GLY A 208 -18.68 7.38 10.64
C GLY A 208 -19.73 6.30 10.91
N PHE A 209 -19.90 5.32 10.05
CA PHE A 209 -20.84 4.21 10.23
C PHE A 209 -20.22 3.02 10.96
N CYS A 210 -21.07 2.25 11.64
CA CYS A 210 -20.79 0.85 11.97
C CYS A 210 -21.44 -0.02 10.89
N ILE A 211 -20.66 -0.88 10.21
CA ILE A 211 -21.11 -1.74 9.10
C ILE A 211 -20.76 -3.17 9.45
N THR A 212 -21.79 -4.06 9.51
CA THR A 212 -21.53 -5.34 10.18
C THR A 212 -22.47 -6.46 9.69
N ARG A 213 -22.04 -7.71 9.89
CA ARG A 213 -22.79 -8.96 9.81
C ARG A 213 -23.43 -9.26 8.45
N ALA A 214 -22.60 -9.32 7.41
CA ALA A 214 -23.03 -9.70 6.06
C ALA A 214 -22.61 -11.11 5.68
N ALA A 215 -23.46 -11.79 4.90
CA ALA A 215 -23.26 -13.12 4.34
C ALA A 215 -22.46 -13.04 3.02
N THR A 216 -21.25 -12.49 3.05
CA THR A 216 -20.41 -12.32 1.87
C THR A 216 -19.86 -13.65 1.36
N GLN A 217 -19.51 -13.70 0.07
CA GLN A 217 -18.89 -14.85 -0.56
C GLN A 217 -17.36 -14.74 -0.52
N TRP A 218 -16.67 -15.89 -0.66
CA TRP A 218 -15.22 -15.94 -0.83
C TRP A 218 -14.79 -15.11 -2.04
N ALA A 219 -13.74 -14.33 -1.88
CA ALA A 219 -13.31 -13.29 -2.80
C ALA A 219 -11.91 -13.55 -3.40
N PRO A 220 -11.73 -14.60 -4.24
CA PRO A 220 -10.47 -14.83 -4.92
C PRO A 220 -10.30 -13.87 -6.11
N PRO A 221 -9.08 -13.69 -6.66
CA PRO A 221 -8.85 -12.83 -7.82
C PRO A 221 -9.49 -13.38 -9.13
N THR A 222 -9.97 -14.61 -9.13
CA THR A 222 -10.59 -15.28 -10.28
C THR A 222 -12.11 -15.15 -10.31
N ALA A 223 -12.74 -14.65 -9.25
CA ALA A 223 -14.17 -14.47 -9.14
C ALA A 223 -14.53 -13.02 -8.84
N PHE A 224 -15.81 -12.70 -8.93
CA PHE A 224 -16.33 -11.39 -8.50
C PHE A 224 -16.06 -11.20 -7.01
N GLN A 225 -15.43 -10.11 -6.63
CA GLN A 225 -15.08 -9.80 -5.25
C GLN A 225 -16.14 -8.90 -4.62
N GLU A 226 -17.11 -9.51 -3.97
CA GLU A 226 -18.14 -8.81 -3.23
C GLU A 226 -17.69 -8.67 -1.77
N GLY A 227 -17.54 -7.43 -1.31
CA GLY A 227 -17.32 -7.14 0.09
C GLY A 227 -18.60 -6.76 0.81
N MET A 228 -18.55 -6.70 2.14
CA MET A 228 -19.66 -6.15 2.93
C MET A 228 -19.88 -4.69 2.58
N VAL A 229 -18.78 -3.96 2.31
CA VAL A 229 -18.78 -2.58 1.81
C VAL A 229 -17.74 -2.41 0.71
N GLY A 230 -17.96 -1.49 -0.23
CA GLY A 230 -16.98 -1.12 -1.23
C GLY A 230 -17.52 -0.58 -2.52
N PRO A 231 -16.62 -0.10 -3.39
CA PRO A 231 -16.96 0.57 -4.64
C PRO A 231 -17.44 -0.36 -5.77
N ASN A 232 -17.29 -1.68 -5.65
CA ASN A 232 -17.39 -2.61 -6.76
C ASN A 232 -16.28 -2.32 -7.80
N TRP A 233 -16.62 -1.88 -9.01
CA TRP A 233 -15.67 -1.49 -10.06
C TRP A 233 -15.88 -0.03 -10.40
N ALA A 234 -15.21 0.86 -9.65
CA ALA A 234 -15.43 2.31 -9.71
C ALA A 234 -14.17 3.10 -9.35
N LYS A 235 -14.26 4.42 -9.32
CA LYS A 235 -13.17 5.33 -9.01
C LYS A 235 -13.46 6.21 -7.81
N GLY A 236 -12.41 6.47 -7.03
CA GLY A 236 -12.34 7.61 -6.11
C GLY A 236 -13.26 7.54 -4.90
N TRP A 237 -13.58 6.36 -4.35
CA TRP A 237 -14.31 6.25 -3.09
C TRP A 237 -13.45 6.66 -1.89
N ILE A 238 -14.11 7.20 -0.88
CA ILE A 238 -13.52 7.43 0.45
C ILE A 238 -14.37 6.68 1.48
N ILE A 239 -13.73 5.77 2.21
CA ILE A 239 -14.32 5.07 3.36
C ILE A 239 -13.50 5.49 4.56
N GLU A 240 -14.11 6.20 5.48
CA GLU A 240 -13.36 6.81 6.59
C GLU A 240 -14.15 6.85 7.89
N ASP A 241 -13.42 6.78 9.01
CA ASP A 241 -13.99 6.86 10.36
C ASP A 241 -15.12 5.83 10.60
N CYS A 242 -15.01 4.61 10.03
CA CYS A 242 -16.01 3.55 10.10
C CYS A 242 -15.51 2.36 10.93
N GLU A 243 -16.43 1.70 11.65
CA GLU A 243 -16.24 0.34 12.18
C GLU A 243 -16.79 -0.66 11.15
N ILE A 244 -16.01 -1.67 10.78
CA ILE A 244 -16.38 -2.67 9.78
C ILE A 244 -16.05 -4.06 10.32
N SER A 245 -17.07 -4.86 10.62
CA SER A 245 -16.86 -6.08 11.39
C SER A 245 -17.82 -7.22 11.04
N GLU A 246 -17.45 -8.43 11.42
CA GLU A 246 -18.31 -9.62 11.35
C GLU A 246 -18.85 -9.91 9.94
N SER A 247 -18.00 -9.73 8.91
CA SER A 247 -18.27 -10.22 7.57
C SER A 247 -17.96 -11.71 7.47
N LYS A 248 -18.81 -12.52 6.84
CA LYS A 248 -18.51 -13.95 6.61
C LYS A 248 -17.17 -14.16 5.93
N CYS A 249 -16.90 -13.37 4.88
CA CYS A 249 -15.64 -13.39 4.17
C CYS A 249 -14.94 -12.02 4.27
N SER A 250 -15.16 -11.12 3.33
CA SER A 250 -14.40 -9.87 3.23
C SER A 250 -15.15 -8.68 3.78
N GLY A 251 -14.46 -7.84 4.57
CA GLY A 251 -14.99 -6.58 5.09
C GLY A 251 -15.16 -5.55 3.97
N ILE A 252 -14.05 -5.01 3.46
CA ILE A 252 -14.02 -4.05 2.36
C ILE A 252 -13.54 -4.74 1.08
N SER A 253 -14.25 -4.56 -0.04
CA SER A 253 -13.75 -4.87 -1.37
C SER A 253 -13.50 -3.58 -2.16
N LEU A 254 -12.24 -3.38 -2.61
CA LEU A 254 -11.88 -2.27 -3.50
C LEU A 254 -12.22 -2.55 -4.97
N GLY A 255 -12.73 -3.76 -5.25
CA GLY A 255 -13.28 -4.15 -6.52
C GLY A 255 -12.36 -5.04 -7.37
N LYS A 256 -13.03 -5.72 -8.28
CA LYS A 256 -12.43 -6.55 -9.31
C LYS A 256 -13.17 -6.37 -10.62
N TYR A 257 -12.44 -6.37 -11.75
CA TYR A 257 -13.03 -6.41 -13.08
C TYR A 257 -13.96 -7.63 -13.24
N PHE A 258 -15.19 -7.38 -13.64
CA PHE A 258 -16.18 -8.42 -13.86
C PHE A 258 -15.92 -9.17 -15.17
N GLN A 259 -15.23 -10.29 -15.07
CA GLN A 259 -14.89 -11.12 -16.23
C GLN A 259 -16.09 -11.92 -16.70
N ARG A 260 -16.51 -11.71 -17.94
CA ARG A 260 -17.65 -12.43 -18.53
C ARG A 260 -17.44 -13.94 -18.49
N GLY A 261 -18.43 -14.63 -17.94
CA GLY A 261 -18.46 -16.09 -17.88
C GLY A 261 -17.54 -16.74 -16.84
N ASN A 262 -16.93 -15.97 -15.93
CA ASN A 262 -16.10 -16.49 -14.86
C ASN A 262 -16.30 -15.75 -13.54
N ASN A 263 -17.53 -15.64 -13.11
CA ASN A 263 -17.86 -14.92 -11.90
C ASN A 263 -18.40 -15.88 -10.85
N ASN A 264 -17.89 -15.79 -9.62
CA ASN A 264 -18.29 -16.60 -8.47
C ASN A 264 -18.18 -18.13 -8.68
N LYS A 265 -17.27 -18.57 -9.55
CA LYS A 265 -17.00 -19.98 -9.78
C LYS A 265 -15.52 -20.22 -9.80
N SER A 266 -15.12 -21.38 -9.30
CA SER A 266 -13.75 -21.82 -9.36
C SER A 266 -13.25 -21.95 -10.80
N SER A 267 -12.01 -21.58 -11.07
CA SER A 267 -11.33 -21.78 -12.35
C SER A 267 -11.28 -23.22 -12.78
N THR A 268 -11.30 -24.16 -11.84
CA THR A 268 -11.29 -25.60 -12.09
C THR A 268 -12.47 -26.08 -12.91
N TYR A 269 -13.61 -25.39 -12.84
CA TYR A 269 -14.77 -25.69 -13.72
C TYR A 269 -14.47 -25.47 -15.20
N ARG A 270 -13.42 -24.71 -15.53
CA ARG A 270 -12.98 -24.46 -16.89
C ARG A 270 -11.76 -25.26 -17.28
N LEU A 271 -11.30 -26.17 -16.44
CA LEU A 271 -10.05 -26.90 -16.61
C LEU A 271 -8.83 -25.96 -16.78
N LYS A 272 -8.89 -24.81 -16.14
CA LYS A 272 -7.80 -23.82 -16.10
C LYS A 272 -7.23 -23.72 -14.68
N LEU A 273 -5.94 -23.43 -14.59
CA LEU A 273 -5.32 -23.04 -13.35
C LEU A 273 -5.78 -21.64 -12.94
N GLY A 274 -6.04 -21.40 -11.65
CA GLY A 274 -6.46 -20.10 -11.13
C GLY A 274 -5.54 -18.94 -11.57
N SER A 275 -4.24 -19.14 -11.52
CA SER A 275 -3.25 -18.16 -11.98
C SER A 275 -3.37 -17.80 -13.48
N GLN A 276 -3.79 -18.74 -14.34
CA GLN A 276 -4.05 -18.44 -15.75
C GLN A 276 -5.29 -17.56 -15.88
N THR A 277 -6.36 -17.89 -15.14
CA THR A 277 -7.60 -17.10 -15.15
C THR A 277 -7.33 -15.67 -14.63
N GLN A 278 -6.53 -15.52 -13.61
CA GLN A 278 -6.14 -14.20 -13.07
C GLN A 278 -5.41 -13.37 -14.15
N ARG A 279 -4.41 -13.90 -14.84
CA ARG A 279 -3.71 -13.19 -15.93
C ARG A 279 -4.65 -12.86 -17.10
N ASP A 280 -5.53 -13.80 -17.49
CA ASP A 280 -6.53 -13.54 -18.52
C ASP A 280 -7.44 -12.35 -18.13
N THR A 281 -7.80 -12.25 -16.85
CA THR A 281 -8.63 -11.17 -16.33
C THR A 281 -7.92 -9.82 -16.44
N VAL A 282 -6.64 -9.75 -16.08
CA VAL A 282 -5.85 -8.50 -16.18
C VAL A 282 -5.74 -8.05 -17.64
N CYS A 283 -5.40 -8.96 -18.54
CA CYS A 283 -5.32 -8.64 -19.97
C CYS A 283 -6.64 -8.12 -20.53
N GLN A 284 -7.77 -8.73 -20.14
CA GLN A 284 -9.10 -8.30 -20.57
C GLN A 284 -9.44 -6.92 -19.99
N ALA A 285 -9.19 -6.70 -18.70
CA ALA A 285 -9.46 -5.42 -18.05
C ALA A 285 -8.69 -4.26 -18.72
N VAL A 286 -7.41 -4.46 -19.02
CA VAL A 286 -6.60 -3.46 -19.74
C VAL A 286 -7.15 -3.18 -21.12
N ASN A 287 -7.56 -4.22 -21.85
CA ASN A 287 -8.15 -4.07 -23.18
C ASN A 287 -9.52 -3.38 -23.16
N GLU A 288 -10.27 -3.51 -22.07
CA GLU A 288 -11.60 -2.90 -21.89
C GLU A 288 -11.55 -1.56 -21.13
N GLY A 289 -10.36 -0.98 -20.91
CA GLY A 289 -10.17 0.37 -20.39
C GLY A 289 -9.93 0.48 -18.89
N TRP A 290 -9.31 -0.55 -18.26
CA TRP A 290 -8.80 -0.39 -16.90
C TRP A 290 -7.61 0.59 -16.91
N ASP A 291 -7.83 1.77 -16.41
CA ASP A 291 -6.81 2.82 -16.28
C ASP A 291 -7.09 3.72 -15.05
N LYS A 292 -6.16 4.62 -14.76
CA LYS A 292 -6.23 5.56 -13.64
C LYS A 292 -7.43 6.51 -13.72
N GLU A 293 -7.95 6.76 -14.92
CA GLU A 293 -9.09 7.65 -15.13
C GLU A 293 -10.43 6.98 -14.85
N THR A 294 -10.47 5.66 -14.89
CA THR A 294 -11.71 4.89 -14.82
C THR A 294 -11.92 4.16 -13.50
N VAL A 295 -10.87 3.61 -12.88
CA VAL A 295 -10.98 2.72 -11.70
C VAL A 295 -9.86 2.97 -10.70
N GLY A 296 -10.14 2.71 -9.42
CA GLY A 296 -9.17 2.83 -8.35
C GLY A 296 -9.13 4.21 -7.70
N SER A 297 -7.98 4.62 -7.19
CA SER A 297 -7.80 5.89 -6.47
C SER A 297 -8.73 6.02 -5.25
N HIS A 298 -8.96 4.92 -4.55
CA HIS A 298 -9.78 4.89 -3.34
C HIS A 298 -8.96 5.32 -2.13
N ILE A 299 -9.65 5.81 -1.11
CA ILE A 299 -9.05 6.11 0.20
C ILE A 299 -9.83 5.32 1.26
N VAL A 300 -9.13 4.47 2.00
CA VAL A 300 -9.65 3.80 3.20
C VAL A 300 -8.83 4.28 4.38
N ARG A 301 -9.46 4.99 5.31
CA ARG A 301 -8.70 5.59 6.40
C ARG A 301 -9.46 5.73 7.70
N ARG A 302 -8.72 5.61 8.81
CA ARG A 302 -9.24 5.77 10.17
C ARG A 302 -10.44 4.88 10.43
N CYS A 303 -10.38 3.67 9.87
CA CYS A 303 -11.39 2.65 10.08
C CYS A 303 -10.87 1.60 11.08
N ASP A 304 -11.79 1.07 11.86
CA ASP A 304 -11.60 -0.12 12.68
C ASP A 304 -12.21 -1.31 11.93
N ILE A 305 -11.36 -2.27 11.50
CA ILE A 305 -11.76 -3.36 10.61
C ILE A 305 -11.39 -4.68 11.28
N HIS A 306 -12.40 -5.46 11.66
CA HIS A 306 -12.13 -6.63 12.48
C HIS A 306 -13.13 -7.78 12.32
N ASP A 307 -12.76 -8.95 12.85
CA ASP A 307 -13.62 -10.14 12.90
C ASP A 307 -14.21 -10.56 11.54
N CYS A 308 -13.47 -10.38 10.45
CA CYS A 308 -13.85 -10.85 9.12
C CYS A 308 -13.26 -12.24 8.86
N GLY A 309 -14.06 -13.13 8.26
CA GLY A 309 -13.69 -14.54 8.10
C GLY A 309 -12.63 -14.80 7.01
N GLN A 310 -12.37 -13.85 6.10
CA GLN A 310 -11.38 -13.97 5.04
C GLN A 310 -10.41 -12.80 5.03
N THR A 311 -10.86 -11.59 4.71
CA THR A 311 -9.99 -10.40 4.61
C THR A 311 -10.61 -9.19 5.28
N GLY A 312 -9.78 -8.33 5.84
CA GLY A 312 -10.20 -6.98 6.22
C GLY A 312 -10.49 -6.14 4.97
N ILE A 313 -9.49 -6.05 4.09
CA ILE A 313 -9.58 -5.33 2.81
C ILE A 313 -9.09 -6.24 1.68
N VAL A 314 -9.89 -6.40 0.63
CA VAL A 314 -9.54 -7.15 -0.58
C VAL A 314 -9.65 -6.28 -1.82
N GLY A 315 -8.87 -6.57 -2.85
CA GLY A 315 -8.98 -5.93 -4.16
C GLY A 315 -8.16 -6.64 -5.23
N HIS A 316 -8.72 -6.73 -6.43
CA HIS A 316 -7.99 -7.17 -7.61
C HIS A 316 -8.15 -6.14 -8.72
N MET A 317 -7.08 -5.41 -9.03
CA MET A 317 -7.05 -4.27 -9.96
C MET A 317 -7.81 -3.03 -9.43
N GLY A 318 -8.97 -3.18 -8.79
CA GLY A 318 -9.75 -2.06 -8.26
C GLY A 318 -9.03 -1.26 -7.16
N GLY A 319 -8.07 -1.87 -6.46
CA GLY A 319 -7.22 -1.20 -5.48
C GLY A 319 -6.07 -0.36 -6.05
N ALA A 320 -5.87 -0.34 -7.38
CA ALA A 320 -4.80 0.46 -7.99
C ALA A 320 -4.92 1.96 -7.67
N PHE A 321 -3.79 2.63 -7.49
CA PHE A 321 -3.70 4.07 -7.17
C PHE A 321 -4.37 4.48 -5.85
N SER A 322 -4.66 3.54 -4.97
CA SER A 322 -5.41 3.77 -3.73
C SER A 322 -4.51 4.03 -2.54
N ILE A 323 -5.09 4.64 -1.51
CA ILE A 323 -4.42 4.92 -0.23
C ILE A 323 -5.18 4.17 0.86
N ILE A 324 -4.47 3.35 1.62
CA ILE A 324 -4.97 2.65 2.81
C ILE A 324 -4.13 3.14 3.99
N GLU A 325 -4.71 3.98 4.84
CA GLU A 325 -3.93 4.67 5.86
C GLU A 325 -4.66 4.85 7.18
N ASP A 326 -3.89 4.86 8.27
CA ASP A 326 -4.40 5.17 9.61
C ASP A 326 -5.57 4.25 10.05
N ASN A 327 -5.59 2.99 9.60
CA ASN A 327 -6.60 2.02 10.01
C ASN A 327 -6.06 1.10 11.11
N HIS A 328 -6.95 0.62 11.96
CA HIS A 328 -6.72 -0.55 12.78
C HIS A 328 -7.40 -1.76 12.13
N ILE A 329 -6.62 -2.79 11.81
CA ILE A 329 -7.11 -4.00 11.15
C ILE A 329 -6.69 -5.18 12.01
N HIS A 330 -7.68 -5.90 12.56
CA HIS A 330 -7.36 -6.94 13.55
C HIS A 330 -8.35 -8.10 13.55
N HIS A 331 -7.94 -9.22 14.13
CA HIS A 331 -8.76 -10.41 14.30
C HIS A 331 -9.35 -10.92 12.97
N ILE A 332 -8.53 -10.94 11.91
CA ILE A 332 -8.95 -11.42 10.60
C ILE A 332 -8.66 -12.91 10.45
N ASN A 333 -9.71 -13.70 10.19
CA ASN A 333 -9.71 -15.15 10.03
C ASN A 333 -9.20 -15.95 11.23
N ILE A 334 -9.17 -15.40 12.41
CA ILE A 334 -8.61 -16.07 13.60
C ILE A 334 -9.47 -17.21 14.13
N ARG A 335 -10.73 -17.26 13.76
CA ARG A 335 -11.65 -18.34 14.16
C ARG A 335 -11.42 -19.63 13.37
N HIS A 336 -10.82 -19.53 12.20
CA HIS A 336 -10.50 -20.61 11.28
C HIS A 336 -11.71 -21.48 10.87
N ASN A 337 -12.89 -20.89 10.84
CA ASN A 337 -14.08 -21.50 10.25
C ASN A 337 -14.05 -21.51 8.72
N LEU A 338 -13.17 -20.72 8.12
CA LEU A 338 -12.80 -20.76 6.70
C LEU A 338 -11.29 -20.97 6.59
N ALA A 339 -10.88 -21.83 5.68
CA ALA A 339 -9.48 -22.12 5.39
C ALA A 339 -9.16 -21.94 3.90
N GLY A 340 -7.95 -21.49 3.60
CA GLY A 340 -7.55 -21.25 2.22
C GLY A 340 -6.33 -20.35 2.12
N ALA A 341 -5.99 -19.97 0.87
CA ALA A 341 -4.84 -19.13 0.63
C ALA A 341 -5.17 -17.61 0.61
N GLU A 342 -6.35 -17.23 0.21
CA GLU A 342 -6.74 -15.82 -0.02
C GLU A 342 -7.14 -15.06 1.27
N ILE A 343 -6.30 -15.09 2.30
CA ILE A 343 -6.59 -14.60 3.65
C ILE A 343 -5.53 -13.59 4.08
N ALA A 344 -5.93 -12.39 4.47
CA ALA A 344 -5.05 -11.38 5.10
C ALA A 344 -5.84 -10.20 5.69
N GLY A 345 -5.21 -9.40 6.54
CA GLY A 345 -5.72 -8.09 6.93
C GLY A 345 -5.94 -7.20 5.71
N ILE A 346 -4.91 -7.07 4.86
CA ILE A 346 -5.00 -6.41 3.55
C ILE A 346 -4.51 -7.39 2.48
N LYS A 347 -5.36 -7.73 1.51
CA LYS A 347 -5.05 -8.64 0.40
C LYS A 347 -5.31 -7.96 -0.94
N LEU A 348 -4.24 -7.63 -1.66
CA LEU A 348 -4.36 -6.97 -2.96
C LEU A 348 -3.64 -7.74 -4.05
N HIS A 349 -4.29 -7.85 -5.23
CA HIS A 349 -3.68 -8.24 -6.49
C HIS A 349 -3.63 -7.04 -7.43
N ALA A 350 -2.60 -6.97 -8.25
CA ALA A 350 -2.36 -5.84 -9.16
C ALA A 350 -2.43 -4.49 -8.40
N ALA A 351 -1.68 -4.42 -7.31
CA ALA A 351 -1.52 -3.21 -6.52
C ALA A 351 -0.56 -2.25 -7.25
N ILE A 352 -1.10 -1.48 -8.18
CA ILE A 352 -0.33 -0.51 -8.96
C ILE A 352 -0.38 0.84 -8.25
N ASP A 353 0.78 1.43 -7.97
CA ASP A 353 0.90 2.74 -7.30
C ASP A 353 0.01 2.88 -6.06
N THR A 354 -0.07 1.84 -5.26
CA THR A 354 -0.87 1.81 -4.05
C THR A 354 -0.02 2.24 -2.85
N CYS A 355 -0.59 3.04 -1.97
CA CYS A 355 0.04 3.48 -0.73
C CYS A 355 -0.65 2.84 0.48
N ILE A 356 0.10 2.04 1.26
CA ILE A 356 -0.37 1.41 2.51
C ILE A 356 0.49 1.95 3.65
N ARG A 357 -0.08 2.83 4.48
CA ARG A 357 0.74 3.51 5.47
C ARG A 357 0.04 3.79 6.79
N ARG A 358 0.82 3.78 7.86
CA ARG A 358 0.37 4.12 9.22
C ARG A 358 -0.84 3.29 9.67
N ASN A 359 -0.93 2.06 9.19
CA ASN A 359 -1.92 1.14 9.69
C ASN A 359 -1.35 0.37 10.88
N HIS A 360 -2.21 0.08 11.84
CA HIS A 360 -1.99 -0.89 12.89
C HIS A 360 -2.66 -2.20 12.48
N ILE A 361 -1.89 -3.30 12.41
CA ILE A 361 -2.39 -4.59 11.94
C ILE A 361 -1.92 -5.68 12.90
N ASP A 362 -2.85 -6.31 13.59
CA ASP A 362 -2.54 -7.34 14.57
C ASP A 362 -3.58 -8.46 14.60
N HIS A 363 -3.20 -9.60 15.15
CA HIS A 363 -4.08 -10.77 15.25
C HIS A 363 -4.77 -11.13 13.93
N CYS A 364 -4.08 -10.96 12.82
CA CYS A 364 -4.52 -11.40 11.51
C CYS A 364 -3.78 -12.68 11.11
N THR A 365 -4.46 -13.62 10.49
CA THR A 365 -3.80 -14.84 9.95
C THR A 365 -2.68 -14.48 8.97
N ARG A 366 -2.75 -13.32 8.33
CA ARG A 366 -1.66 -12.56 7.69
C ARG A 366 -1.93 -11.09 7.84
N GLY A 367 -0.87 -10.29 7.94
CA GLY A 367 -1.01 -8.83 7.99
C GLY A 367 -1.32 -8.25 6.61
N ILE A 368 -0.29 -7.98 5.82
CA ILE A 368 -0.40 -7.43 4.46
C ILE A 368 0.05 -8.47 3.44
N TRP A 369 -0.76 -8.76 2.44
CA TRP A 369 -0.40 -9.60 1.32
C TRP A 369 -0.57 -8.84 0.00
N LEU A 370 0.54 -8.46 -0.62
CA LEU A 370 0.58 -7.96 -1.99
C LEU A 370 0.90 -9.13 -2.90
N ASP A 371 -0.13 -9.61 -3.58
CA ASP A 371 -0.07 -10.77 -4.43
C ASP A 371 -0.10 -10.31 -5.89
N TRP A 372 0.59 -11.00 -6.72
CA TRP A 372 0.75 -10.80 -8.17
C TRP A 372 0.59 -9.35 -8.66
N GLU A 373 1.61 -8.86 -9.37
CA GLU A 373 1.61 -7.58 -10.07
C GLU A 373 1.64 -6.34 -9.16
N ALA A 374 2.19 -6.43 -7.94
CA ALA A 374 2.46 -5.23 -7.16
C ALA A 374 3.59 -4.43 -7.82
N GLN A 375 3.33 -3.18 -8.20
CA GLN A 375 4.28 -2.32 -8.88
C GLN A 375 4.05 -0.84 -8.53
N GLY A 376 5.13 -0.11 -8.23
CA GLY A 376 5.04 1.28 -7.77
C GLY A 376 4.43 1.43 -6.37
N THR A 377 4.27 0.33 -5.64
CA THR A 377 3.55 0.29 -4.37
C THR A 377 4.48 0.57 -3.20
N ARG A 378 4.00 1.38 -2.26
CA ARG A 378 4.72 1.72 -1.04
C ARG A 378 3.97 1.29 0.21
N VAL A 379 4.65 0.54 1.08
CA VAL A 379 4.19 0.10 2.41
C VAL A 379 5.04 0.80 3.46
N SER A 380 4.49 1.77 4.19
CA SER A 380 5.32 2.61 5.06
C SER A 380 4.69 2.94 6.41
N GLN A 381 5.53 3.05 7.45
CA GLN A 381 5.12 3.46 8.78
C GLN A 381 3.98 2.60 9.38
N ASN A 382 3.82 1.35 8.94
CA ASN A 382 2.83 0.45 9.53
C ASN A 382 3.40 -0.21 10.79
N PHE A 383 2.50 -0.52 11.71
CA PHE A 383 2.78 -1.24 12.94
C PHE A 383 2.10 -2.60 12.88
N LEU A 384 2.89 -3.67 12.79
CA LEU A 384 2.41 -5.04 12.64
C LEU A 384 2.98 -5.91 13.76
N HIS A 385 2.10 -6.67 14.44
CA HIS A 385 2.49 -7.61 15.50
C HIS A 385 1.43 -8.68 15.69
N ASP A 386 1.79 -9.75 16.35
CA ASP A 386 0.91 -10.87 16.70
C ASP A 386 0.10 -11.46 15.54
N ASN A 387 0.64 -11.36 14.31
CA ASN A 387 0.06 -11.94 13.09
C ASN A 387 0.52 -13.39 12.87
N VAL A 388 0.72 -14.13 13.94
CA VAL A 388 1.04 -15.56 13.97
C VAL A 388 0.18 -16.25 15.03
N PRO A 389 -0.06 -17.58 14.93
CA PRO A 389 -0.92 -18.26 15.89
C PRO A 389 -0.45 -18.07 17.32
N PRO A 390 -1.36 -17.79 18.26
CA PRO A 390 -1.05 -17.79 19.69
C PRO A 390 -0.43 -19.13 20.12
N LYS A 391 0.37 -19.09 21.17
CA LYS A 391 1.02 -20.28 21.70
C LYS A 391 -0.02 -21.31 22.18
N GLY A 392 0.07 -22.53 21.69
CA GLY A 392 -0.87 -23.61 22.01
C GLY A 392 -1.99 -23.81 20.97
N THR A 393 -2.07 -22.96 19.94
CA THR A 393 -2.94 -23.20 18.79
C THR A 393 -2.51 -24.47 18.04
N ILE A 394 -3.47 -25.28 17.64
CA ILE A 394 -3.23 -26.43 16.77
C ILE A 394 -3.15 -25.92 15.34
N ILE A 395 -2.00 -26.09 14.71
CA ILE A 395 -1.77 -25.70 13.31
C ILE A 395 -1.92 -26.94 12.44
N GLU A 396 -2.89 -26.91 11.54
CA GLU A 396 -3.17 -28.01 10.61
C GLU A 396 -2.81 -27.63 9.16
N ASP A 397 -2.73 -28.64 8.30
CA ASP A 397 -2.49 -28.47 6.87
C ASP A 397 -3.56 -27.55 6.25
N GLY A 398 -3.10 -26.59 5.44
CA GLY A 398 -3.97 -25.64 4.77
C GLY A 398 -4.28 -24.38 5.58
N LEU A 399 -3.90 -24.34 6.86
CA LEU A 399 -3.93 -23.10 7.64
C LEU A 399 -2.60 -22.35 7.48
N SER A 400 -2.67 -21.04 7.43
CA SER A 400 -1.47 -20.20 7.37
C SER A 400 -0.76 -20.16 8.71
N LEU A 401 0.57 -20.17 8.68
CA LEU A 401 1.37 -19.83 9.85
C LEU A 401 1.26 -18.36 10.25
N GLY A 402 0.81 -17.54 9.31
CA GLY A 402 0.81 -16.09 9.49
C GLY A 402 2.19 -15.44 9.26
N GLU A 403 2.16 -14.22 8.87
CA GLU A 403 3.30 -13.31 8.73
C GLU A 403 2.82 -11.86 8.72
N ASP A 404 3.72 -10.92 9.05
CA ASP A 404 3.36 -9.49 8.97
C ASP A 404 3.17 -9.03 7.53
N VAL A 405 4.05 -9.46 6.61
CA VAL A 405 3.96 -9.09 5.20
C VAL A 405 4.30 -10.25 4.28
N PHE A 406 3.49 -10.44 3.25
CA PHE A 406 3.76 -11.34 2.15
C PHE A 406 3.74 -10.58 0.82
N ILE A 407 4.85 -10.63 0.08
CA ILE A 407 4.95 -10.09 -1.28
C ILE A 407 5.18 -11.24 -2.25
N GLU A 408 4.27 -11.40 -3.20
CA GLU A 408 4.26 -12.58 -4.07
C GLU A 408 4.17 -12.18 -5.56
N VAL A 409 4.97 -12.85 -6.38
CA VAL A 409 4.94 -12.85 -7.86
C VAL A 409 4.75 -11.45 -8.47
N SER A 410 5.71 -10.58 -8.21
CA SER A 410 5.71 -9.21 -8.68
C SER A 410 7.11 -8.84 -9.20
N HIS A 411 7.17 -7.95 -10.18
CA HIS A 411 8.43 -7.43 -10.70
C HIS A 411 8.90 -6.17 -9.96
N GLY A 412 8.07 -5.61 -9.09
CA GLY A 412 8.35 -4.36 -8.37
C GLY A 412 8.20 -3.12 -9.27
N PRO A 413 8.66 -1.95 -8.79
CA PRO A 413 9.21 -1.76 -7.47
C PRO A 413 8.16 -1.86 -6.36
N THR A 414 8.50 -2.55 -5.29
CA THR A 414 7.72 -2.56 -4.05
C THR A 414 8.60 -2.04 -2.92
N LEU A 415 8.23 -0.93 -2.31
CA LEU A 415 9.02 -0.27 -1.28
C LEU A 415 8.37 -0.43 0.10
N LEU A 416 9.11 -1.00 1.04
CA LEU A 416 8.71 -1.15 2.44
C LEU A 416 9.63 -0.29 3.31
N ASP A 417 9.12 0.79 3.90
CA ASP A 417 9.97 1.68 4.68
C ASP A 417 9.34 2.12 6.01
N HIS A 418 10.18 2.30 7.00
CA HIS A 418 9.80 2.73 8.35
C HIS A 418 8.72 1.86 9.02
N ASN A 419 8.53 0.61 8.60
CA ASN A 419 7.58 -0.27 9.24
C ASN A 419 8.16 -0.92 10.49
N LEU A 420 7.26 -1.34 11.37
CA LEU A 420 7.53 -2.16 12.53
C LEU A 420 6.95 -3.55 12.26
N PHE A 421 7.79 -4.51 11.92
CA PHE A 421 7.44 -5.91 11.70
C PHE A 421 7.83 -6.70 12.94
N LEU A 422 6.90 -6.92 13.84
CA LEU A 422 7.18 -7.42 15.18
C LEU A 422 6.59 -8.81 15.47
N SER A 423 5.91 -9.46 14.54
CA SER A 423 5.54 -10.88 14.67
C SER A 423 6.76 -11.80 14.58
N ASP A 424 6.64 -13.04 15.03
CA ASP A 424 7.75 -14.03 14.96
C ASP A 424 8.15 -14.37 13.50
N ILE A 425 7.21 -14.20 12.57
CA ILE A 425 7.45 -14.23 11.13
C ILE A 425 7.16 -12.83 10.58
N ALA A 426 8.21 -12.14 10.14
CA ALA A 426 8.09 -10.79 9.61
C ALA A 426 7.67 -10.77 8.14
N ALA A 427 8.30 -11.60 7.31
CA ALA A 427 8.08 -11.52 5.88
C ALA A 427 8.18 -12.87 5.18
N ARG A 428 7.32 -13.04 4.18
CA ARG A 428 7.43 -14.04 3.13
C ARG A 428 7.69 -13.32 1.81
N ILE A 429 8.75 -13.72 1.09
CA ILE A 429 9.22 -12.97 -0.09
C ILE A 429 9.36 -13.93 -1.27
N SER A 430 8.34 -13.99 -2.11
CA SER A 430 8.30 -14.77 -3.35
C SER A 430 8.21 -13.86 -4.57
N THR A 431 9.12 -12.87 -4.64
CA THR A 431 9.07 -11.76 -5.59
C THR A 431 10.47 -11.26 -5.97
N GLN A 432 10.53 -10.26 -6.83
CA GLN A 432 11.72 -9.47 -7.14
C GLN A 432 11.38 -7.97 -7.15
N GLY A 433 12.38 -7.10 -7.29
CA GLY A 433 12.14 -5.64 -7.33
C GLY A 433 11.60 -5.08 -6.00
N ILE A 434 12.21 -5.47 -4.87
CA ILE A 434 11.74 -5.09 -3.53
C ILE A 434 12.81 -4.29 -2.77
N ALA A 435 12.38 -3.35 -1.93
CA ALA A 435 13.28 -2.60 -1.06
C ALA A 435 12.73 -2.51 0.37
N PHE A 436 13.57 -2.82 1.34
CA PHE A 436 13.35 -2.61 2.77
C PHE A 436 14.27 -1.51 3.25
N VAL A 437 13.70 -0.40 3.72
CA VAL A 437 14.46 0.79 4.11
C VAL A 437 14.02 1.32 5.48
N HIS A 438 14.94 1.44 6.41
CA HIS A 438 14.65 1.97 7.74
C HIS A 438 13.54 1.24 8.53
N ASN A 439 13.36 -0.06 8.35
CA ASN A 439 12.40 -0.83 9.13
C ASN A 439 13.01 -1.35 10.44
N LEU A 440 12.17 -1.63 11.42
CA LEU A 440 12.48 -2.45 12.59
C LEU A 440 11.85 -3.83 12.39
N ILE A 441 12.66 -4.87 12.35
CA ILE A 441 12.27 -6.22 12.00
C ILE A 441 12.68 -7.16 13.13
N ALA A 442 11.71 -7.76 13.81
CA ALA A 442 11.95 -8.68 14.91
C ALA A 442 11.51 -10.13 14.62
N GLY A 443 11.10 -10.42 13.40
CA GLY A 443 10.73 -11.75 12.92
C GLY A 443 11.62 -12.24 11.78
N SER A 444 11.46 -13.52 11.45
CA SER A 444 12.21 -14.17 10.36
C SER A 444 11.65 -13.84 8.98
N PHE A 445 12.48 -14.04 7.96
CA PHE A 445 12.05 -14.13 6.57
C PHE A 445 11.90 -15.59 6.19
N THR A 446 10.69 -16.00 5.83
CA THR A 446 10.38 -17.35 5.40
C THR A 446 10.03 -17.37 3.91
N TYR A 447 10.22 -18.49 3.26
CA TYR A 447 9.94 -18.69 1.83
C TYR A 447 10.59 -17.64 0.90
N VAL A 448 11.79 -17.20 1.21
CA VAL A 448 12.55 -16.37 0.30
C VAL A 448 12.92 -17.19 -0.93
N GLY A 449 12.54 -16.70 -2.11
CA GLY A 449 12.85 -17.34 -3.38
C GLY A 449 11.97 -18.56 -3.72
N GLU A 450 10.95 -18.87 -2.96
CA GLU A 450 10.09 -20.02 -3.23
C GLU A 450 9.05 -19.73 -4.33
N GLY A 451 8.79 -20.75 -5.14
CA GLY A 451 7.67 -20.76 -6.07
C GLY A 451 7.96 -20.18 -7.46
N CYS A 452 9.19 -19.82 -7.75
CA CYS A 452 9.56 -19.29 -9.05
C CYS A 452 10.68 -20.11 -9.68
N GLY A 453 10.35 -20.77 -10.76
CA GLY A 453 11.35 -21.39 -11.61
C GLY A 453 12.23 -22.47 -10.96
N ASP A 454 11.89 -22.97 -9.79
CA ASP A 454 12.64 -24.08 -9.18
C ASP A 454 12.47 -25.34 -10.05
N MET A 455 13.41 -25.48 -10.97
CA MET A 455 13.47 -26.60 -11.88
C MET A 455 13.90 -27.90 -11.19
N SER A 456 14.30 -27.85 -9.93
CA SER A 456 14.68 -29.03 -9.12
C SER A 456 13.48 -29.87 -8.68
N LYS A 457 12.28 -29.27 -8.66
CA LYS A 457 11.05 -29.97 -8.28
C LYS A 457 10.57 -30.91 -9.38
N LYS A 458 9.95 -32.01 -9.01
CA LYS A 458 9.37 -33.01 -9.92
C LYS A 458 8.38 -32.38 -10.93
N PHE A 459 7.74 -31.29 -10.54
CA PHE A 459 6.85 -30.49 -11.37
C PHE A 459 7.25 -29.01 -11.25
N PRO A 460 8.21 -28.55 -12.05
CA PRO A 460 8.59 -27.13 -12.03
C PRO A 460 7.39 -26.27 -12.39
N SER A 461 7.14 -25.29 -11.56
CA SER A 461 6.02 -24.35 -11.73
C SER A 461 6.58 -22.93 -11.87
N PRO A 462 7.12 -22.57 -13.05
CA PRO A 462 7.61 -21.22 -13.24
C PRO A 462 6.44 -20.25 -13.12
N ARG A 463 6.57 -19.30 -12.20
CA ARG A 463 5.60 -18.22 -12.04
C ARG A 463 6.01 -17.06 -12.92
N TYR A 464 5.14 -16.66 -13.81
CA TYR A 464 5.31 -15.49 -14.65
C TYR A 464 4.09 -14.61 -14.57
N THR A 465 4.29 -13.31 -14.60
CA THR A 465 3.22 -12.33 -14.46
C THR A 465 3.48 -11.15 -15.40
N PRO A 466 2.44 -10.38 -15.76
CA PRO A 466 2.67 -9.12 -16.42
C PRO A 466 3.42 -8.14 -15.51
N TYR A 467 4.15 -7.23 -16.14
CA TYR A 467 4.60 -5.99 -15.55
C TYR A 467 4.10 -4.82 -16.39
N HIS A 468 3.98 -3.68 -15.74
CA HIS A 468 3.27 -2.54 -16.29
C HIS A 468 4.22 -1.42 -16.71
N VAL A 469 3.76 -0.58 -17.61
CA VAL A 469 4.40 0.72 -17.87
C VAL A 469 4.39 1.51 -16.56
N PRO A 470 5.52 2.15 -16.17
CA PRO A 470 5.59 2.92 -14.94
C PRO A 470 4.39 3.86 -14.73
N HIS A 471 3.82 3.84 -13.53
CA HIS A 471 2.64 4.62 -13.12
C HIS A 471 1.40 4.45 -13.99
N SER A 472 1.23 3.25 -14.54
CA SER A 472 0.14 2.94 -15.46
C SER A 472 -0.31 1.49 -15.30
N THR A 473 -1.56 1.21 -15.62
CA THR A 473 -2.09 -0.15 -15.71
C THR A 473 -1.78 -0.83 -17.04
N LYS A 474 -1.17 -0.12 -18.00
CA LYS A 474 -0.81 -0.68 -19.31
C LYS A 474 0.26 -1.74 -19.14
N ILE A 475 0.01 -2.93 -19.69
CA ILE A 475 0.98 -4.02 -19.68
C ILE A 475 2.16 -3.63 -20.57
N ALA A 476 3.38 -3.67 -20.03
CA ALA A 476 4.63 -3.49 -20.75
C ALA A 476 5.17 -4.83 -21.28
N GLY A 477 5.00 -5.91 -20.50
CA GLY A 477 5.45 -7.23 -20.87
C GLY A 477 5.05 -8.31 -19.87
N PHE A 478 5.56 -9.52 -20.10
CA PHE A 478 5.40 -10.69 -19.25
C PHE A 478 6.75 -11.34 -19.04
N MET A 479 7.13 -11.55 -17.78
CA MET A 479 8.38 -12.24 -17.46
C MET A 479 8.22 -13.22 -16.29
N THR A 480 9.12 -14.18 -16.26
CA THR A 480 9.29 -15.09 -15.15
C THR A 480 9.95 -14.36 -13.99
N ILE A 481 9.48 -14.61 -12.79
CA ILE A 481 10.10 -14.09 -11.57
C ILE A 481 11.41 -14.88 -11.34
N LEU A 482 12.52 -14.16 -11.27
CA LEU A 482 13.86 -14.72 -11.03
C LEU A 482 14.28 -14.60 -9.56
N HIS A 483 13.51 -13.88 -8.75
CA HIS A 483 13.88 -13.46 -7.39
C HIS A 483 15.14 -12.60 -7.32
N GLY A 484 15.43 -12.08 -6.13
CA GLY A 484 16.47 -11.06 -5.96
C GLY A 484 16.00 -9.69 -6.38
N ASP A 485 16.88 -8.89 -6.96
CA ASP A 485 16.65 -7.46 -7.15
C ASP A 485 16.13 -6.80 -5.87
N ALA A 486 16.66 -7.25 -4.74
CA ALA A 486 16.24 -6.86 -3.40
C ALA A 486 17.24 -5.90 -2.75
N ARG A 487 16.73 -4.92 -2.02
CA ARG A 487 17.52 -3.88 -1.36
C ARG A 487 17.20 -3.85 0.11
N PHE A 488 18.24 -3.90 0.95
CA PHE A 488 18.13 -3.83 2.40
C PHE A 488 19.01 -2.69 2.92
N TYR A 489 18.40 -1.55 3.18
CA TYR A 489 19.13 -0.37 3.62
C TYR A 489 18.64 0.15 4.97
N ASN A 490 19.58 0.37 5.88
CA ASN A 490 19.31 1.03 7.16
C ASN A 490 18.25 0.34 8.04
N ASN A 491 18.05 -0.98 7.90
CA ASN A 491 17.10 -1.72 8.74
C ASN A 491 17.75 -2.14 10.05
N ILE A 492 16.94 -2.41 11.04
CA ILE A 492 17.33 -3.02 12.30
C ILE A 492 16.69 -4.39 12.39
N PHE A 493 17.50 -5.42 12.64
CA PHE A 493 17.07 -6.79 12.83
C PHE A 493 17.33 -7.22 14.27
N ILE A 494 16.30 -7.64 14.98
CA ILE A 494 16.37 -8.12 16.36
C ILE A 494 15.83 -9.53 16.45
N GLN A 495 16.68 -10.50 16.77
CA GLN A 495 16.24 -11.87 17.00
C GLN A 495 15.44 -11.95 18.31
N LYS A 496 14.17 -12.39 18.22
CA LYS A 496 13.38 -12.82 19.36
C LYS A 496 13.64 -14.30 19.70
N GLU A 497 13.08 -14.76 20.80
CA GLU A 497 13.09 -16.19 21.13
C GLU A 497 12.34 -16.97 20.04
N VAL A 498 13.00 -18.01 19.52
CA VAL A 498 12.43 -18.80 18.44
C VAL A 498 11.25 -19.66 18.95
N ARG A 499 10.11 -19.51 18.33
CA ARG A 499 8.89 -20.27 18.56
C ARG A 499 9.05 -21.72 18.05
N ARG A 500 9.40 -22.64 18.94
CA ARG A 500 9.65 -24.05 18.58
C ARG A 500 8.42 -24.75 18.01
N ASP A 501 7.23 -24.43 18.51
CA ASP A 501 5.97 -24.96 17.98
C ASP A 501 5.78 -24.61 16.48
N LEU A 502 6.14 -23.40 16.05
CA LEU A 502 6.10 -22.99 14.63
C LEU A 502 7.17 -23.72 13.81
N VAL A 503 8.38 -23.84 14.34
CA VAL A 503 9.48 -24.59 13.67
C VAL A 503 9.09 -26.06 13.50
N ASP A 504 8.59 -26.69 14.54
CA ASP A 504 8.23 -28.11 14.53
C ASP A 504 7.13 -28.41 13.50
N TYR A 505 6.15 -27.51 13.36
CA TYR A 505 5.15 -27.60 12.31
C TYR A 505 5.79 -27.53 10.91
N CYS A 506 6.68 -26.58 10.66
CA CYS A 506 7.35 -26.43 9.36
C CYS A 506 8.19 -27.65 9.00
N VAL A 507 8.91 -28.22 9.97
CA VAL A 507 9.69 -29.45 9.80
C VAL A 507 8.77 -30.61 9.44
N ALA A 508 7.63 -30.76 10.13
CA ALA A 508 6.66 -31.84 9.88
C ALA A 508 6.07 -31.77 8.46
N GLN A 509 5.96 -30.57 7.88
CA GLN A 509 5.45 -30.36 6.53
C GLN A 509 6.48 -30.66 5.43
N ASN A 510 7.71 -31.06 5.76
CA ASN A 510 8.80 -31.25 4.79
C ASN A 510 9.05 -30.02 3.89
N SER A 511 8.89 -28.85 4.44
CA SER A 511 9.09 -27.60 3.72
C SER A 511 10.58 -27.30 3.65
N ASP A 512 11.23 -27.68 2.56
CA ASP A 512 12.66 -27.42 2.31
C ASP A 512 13.06 -25.95 2.44
N THR A 513 12.10 -25.07 2.32
CA THR A 513 12.33 -23.61 2.31
C THR A 513 12.20 -22.97 3.69
N MET A 514 11.32 -23.50 4.56
CA MET A 514 11.15 -22.97 5.92
C MET A 514 12.25 -23.42 6.87
N ASP A 515 12.83 -24.58 6.64
CA ASP A 515 13.93 -25.10 7.44
C ASP A 515 15.25 -24.32 7.29
N LYS A 516 15.46 -23.65 6.15
CA LYS A 516 16.75 -23.05 5.83
C LYS A 516 17.17 -21.94 6.79
N ASN A 517 16.22 -21.19 7.36
CA ASN A 517 16.56 -20.13 8.30
C ASN A 517 16.18 -20.42 9.77
N ASN A 518 15.50 -21.54 10.06
CA ASN A 518 15.06 -21.92 11.42
C ASN A 518 14.43 -20.78 12.20
N PHE A 519 13.65 -19.91 11.54
CA PHE A 519 13.09 -18.69 12.12
C PHE A 519 14.16 -17.71 12.64
N ILE A 520 15.34 -17.72 12.05
CA ILE A 520 16.38 -16.73 12.34
C ILE A 520 16.04 -15.42 11.65
N CYS A 521 15.99 -14.35 12.43
CA CYS A 521 15.82 -12.99 11.93
C CYS A 521 17.05 -12.53 11.15
N GLY A 522 16.86 -11.79 10.06
CA GLY A 522 17.91 -11.19 9.27
C GLY A 522 17.92 -11.59 7.80
N THR A 523 19.00 -11.22 7.11
CA THR A 523 19.11 -11.34 5.65
C THR A 523 19.85 -12.60 5.18
N ILE A 524 20.14 -13.52 6.08
CA ILE A 524 20.86 -14.78 5.75
C ILE A 524 20.22 -15.60 4.61
N PRO A 525 18.89 -15.62 4.39
CA PRO A 525 18.32 -16.35 3.26
C PRO A 525 18.82 -15.89 1.89
N TYR A 526 19.46 -14.74 1.80
CA TYR A 526 20.04 -14.21 0.57
C TYR A 526 21.50 -14.58 0.32
N ASN A 527 22.10 -15.49 1.12
CA ASN A 527 23.50 -15.92 0.93
C ASN A 527 23.76 -16.55 -0.43
N GLU A 528 22.77 -17.21 -1.02
CA GLU A 528 22.89 -17.86 -2.34
C GLU A 528 22.63 -16.89 -3.51
N TYR A 529 22.33 -15.62 -3.23
CA TYR A 529 22.06 -14.61 -4.26
C TYR A 529 23.34 -13.88 -4.64
N PRO A 530 23.57 -13.57 -5.94
CA PRO A 530 24.80 -12.92 -6.38
C PRO A 530 24.89 -11.48 -5.93
N GLN A 531 26.12 -10.98 -5.80
CA GLN A 531 26.38 -9.55 -5.76
C GLN A 531 26.24 -8.94 -7.16
N ALA A 532 25.95 -7.63 -7.27
CA ALA A 532 25.78 -6.94 -8.53
C ALA A 532 27.00 -7.05 -9.45
N SER A 533 28.22 -6.90 -8.89
CA SER A 533 29.46 -7.02 -9.66
C SER A 533 29.66 -8.42 -10.24
N GLU A 534 29.30 -9.45 -9.49
CA GLU A 534 29.36 -10.84 -9.92
C GLU A 534 28.33 -11.10 -11.03
N TYR A 535 27.06 -10.77 -10.77
CA TYR A 535 25.97 -10.97 -11.72
C TYR A 535 26.25 -10.31 -13.06
N PHE A 536 26.54 -9.00 -13.08
CA PHE A 536 26.75 -8.26 -14.32
C PHE A 536 28.04 -8.62 -15.05
N SER A 537 29.04 -9.17 -14.36
CA SER A 537 30.26 -9.66 -15.00
C SER A 537 30.00 -10.85 -15.96
N ARG A 538 28.91 -11.57 -15.78
CA ARG A 538 28.50 -12.70 -16.60
C ARG A 538 28.01 -12.31 -18.00
N PHE A 539 27.62 -11.04 -18.19
CA PHE A 539 27.05 -10.49 -19.43
C PHE A 539 28.08 -9.69 -20.26
N GLY A 540 29.25 -10.28 -20.52
CA GLY A 540 30.25 -9.66 -21.37
C GLY A 540 29.91 -9.73 -22.87
N LYS A 541 30.68 -8.99 -23.72
CA LYS A 541 30.43 -8.92 -25.16
C LYS A 541 30.44 -10.28 -25.92
N ASN A 542 30.95 -11.32 -25.28
CA ASN A 542 31.02 -12.67 -25.86
C ASN A 542 29.83 -13.57 -25.52
N VAL A 543 29.04 -13.23 -24.55
CA VAL A 543 27.88 -14.06 -24.11
C VAL A 543 26.88 -14.27 -25.24
N ILE A 544 26.67 -13.24 -26.07
CA ILE A 544 25.77 -13.31 -27.25
C ILE A 544 26.32 -14.23 -28.33
N LYS A 545 27.62 -14.51 -28.37
CA LYS A 545 28.25 -15.38 -29.38
C LYS A 545 28.24 -16.85 -29.01
N GLU A 546 28.04 -17.17 -27.74
CA GLU A 546 27.94 -18.55 -27.27
C GLU A 546 26.48 -18.99 -27.30
N TYR A 547 25.95 -19.27 -28.46
CA TYR A 547 24.65 -19.91 -28.59
C TYR A 547 24.65 -21.21 -27.81
N GLY A 548 23.92 -21.23 -26.68
CA GLY A 548 23.73 -22.41 -25.86
C GLY A 548 23.81 -22.17 -24.35
N SER A 549 24.34 -21.04 -23.89
CA SER A 549 24.35 -20.68 -22.46
C SER A 549 23.34 -19.58 -22.17
N THR A 550 22.08 -19.98 -21.98
CA THR A 550 21.01 -19.08 -21.50
C THR A 550 20.93 -19.04 -19.99
N ASP A 551 21.69 -19.92 -19.30
CA ASP A 551 21.63 -20.10 -17.86
C ASP A 551 21.84 -18.80 -17.05
N PRO A 552 22.79 -17.89 -17.40
CA PRO A 552 22.96 -16.62 -16.69
C PRO A 552 21.72 -15.72 -16.71
N TYR A 553 20.85 -15.84 -17.70
CA TYR A 553 19.63 -15.06 -17.82
C TYR A 553 18.50 -15.55 -16.91
N TYR A 554 18.65 -16.75 -16.33
CA TYR A 554 17.67 -17.38 -15.44
C TYR A 554 18.18 -17.55 -14.02
N ASP A 555 19.32 -16.96 -13.70
CA ASP A 555 19.87 -16.89 -12.34
C ASP A 555 19.12 -15.86 -11.51
N HIS A 556 19.21 -16.00 -10.19
CA HIS A 556 18.73 -15.00 -9.26
C HIS A 556 19.36 -13.63 -9.53
N LEU A 557 18.54 -12.60 -9.43
CA LEU A 557 18.97 -11.21 -9.57
C LEU A 557 19.80 -10.78 -8.33
N PRO A 558 20.68 -9.79 -8.45
CA PRO A 558 21.53 -9.37 -7.36
C PRO A 558 20.77 -8.76 -6.20
N VAL A 559 21.39 -8.82 -5.01
CA VAL A 559 20.88 -8.22 -3.77
C VAL A 559 21.85 -7.16 -3.27
N TYR A 560 21.28 -6.08 -2.69
CA TYR A 560 21.99 -4.87 -2.29
C TYR A 560 21.78 -4.60 -0.81
N PHE A 561 22.84 -4.21 -0.11
CA PHE A 561 22.81 -3.98 1.33
C PHE A 561 23.55 -2.72 1.73
N GLY A 562 23.16 -2.13 2.84
CA GLY A 562 23.93 -1.05 3.48
C GLY A 562 23.28 -0.49 4.74
N GLY A 563 24.11 -0.17 5.73
CA GLY A 563 23.67 0.49 6.95
C GLY A 563 22.74 -0.33 7.86
N ASN A 564 22.65 -1.65 7.71
CA ASN A 564 21.82 -2.48 8.56
C ASN A 564 22.50 -2.84 9.88
N ALA A 565 21.67 -3.04 10.92
CA ALA A 565 22.13 -3.44 12.26
C ALA A 565 21.44 -4.73 12.71
N TYR A 566 22.19 -5.62 13.36
CA TYR A 566 21.76 -6.96 13.76
C TYR A 566 22.04 -7.19 15.25
N TYR A 567 21.01 -7.59 15.99
CA TYR A 567 21.06 -7.78 17.44
C TYR A 567 20.52 -9.14 17.87
N ASN A 568 20.88 -9.56 19.08
CA ASN A 568 20.39 -10.79 19.74
C ASN A 568 20.62 -12.08 18.94
N GLY A 569 21.60 -12.08 18.02
CA GLY A 569 21.86 -13.25 17.18
C GLY A 569 21.15 -13.21 15.82
N ALA A 570 20.51 -12.12 15.45
CA ALA A 570 20.07 -11.87 14.08
C ALA A 570 21.27 -11.96 13.11
N ARG A 571 21.05 -12.48 11.92
CA ARG A 571 22.15 -12.86 11.01
C ARG A 571 22.09 -12.06 9.70
N ALA A 572 23.20 -11.40 9.41
CA ALA A 572 23.41 -10.75 8.12
C ALA A 572 23.69 -11.78 7.01
N CYS A 573 23.38 -11.42 5.77
CA CYS A 573 23.94 -12.08 4.61
C CYS A 573 25.47 -11.98 4.60
N ASP A 574 26.14 -13.06 4.22
CA ASP A 574 27.61 -13.13 4.23
C ASP A 574 28.26 -12.12 3.25
N HIS A 575 27.51 -11.65 2.27
CA HIS A 575 27.96 -10.68 1.28
C HIS A 575 27.67 -9.22 1.68
N GLU A 576 27.00 -8.99 2.80
CA GLU A 576 26.64 -7.64 3.23
C GLU A 576 27.87 -6.85 3.67
N PRO A 577 28.23 -5.76 2.99
CA PRO A 577 29.38 -4.96 3.37
C PRO A 577 29.07 -4.16 4.65
N ALA A 578 30.01 -4.15 5.59
CA ALA A 578 29.98 -3.32 6.79
C ALA A 578 28.70 -3.45 7.64
N ALA A 579 28.07 -4.64 7.69
CA ALA A 579 26.96 -4.91 8.59
C ALA A 579 27.37 -4.65 10.05
N HIS A 580 26.55 -3.92 10.79
CA HIS A 580 26.75 -3.78 12.24
C HIS A 580 26.14 -4.98 12.96
N ILE A 581 26.96 -5.87 13.46
CA ILE A 581 26.52 -7.06 14.20
C ILE A 581 26.93 -6.90 15.68
N ASP A 582 25.97 -6.62 16.53
CA ASP A 582 26.18 -6.51 17.96
C ASP A 582 25.97 -7.87 18.63
N ARG A 583 27.02 -8.39 19.27
CA ARG A 583 27.03 -9.66 20.00
C ARG A 583 27.15 -9.49 21.50
N ASP A 584 27.42 -8.28 21.96
CA ASP A 584 27.77 -7.98 23.35
C ASP A 584 26.58 -7.49 24.17
N HIS A 585 25.60 -6.87 23.52
CA HIS A 585 24.44 -6.31 24.19
C HIS A 585 23.17 -7.09 23.90
N LYS A 586 22.39 -7.31 24.94
CA LYS A 586 21.06 -7.92 24.83
C LYS A 586 20.00 -6.82 24.70
N ILE A 587 19.35 -6.79 23.55
CA ILE A 587 18.24 -5.88 23.29
C ILE A 587 16.94 -6.50 23.79
N SER A 588 16.25 -5.76 24.66
CA SER A 588 14.87 -6.05 25.03
C SER A 588 13.92 -5.40 24.03
N LEU A 589 12.87 -6.10 23.67
CA LEU A 589 11.81 -5.61 22.79
C LEU A 589 10.51 -6.29 23.19
N TYR A 590 9.56 -5.54 23.69
CA TYR A 590 8.21 -6.04 23.98
C TYR A 590 7.20 -4.91 23.81
N ILE A 591 5.95 -5.30 23.57
CA ILE A 591 4.80 -4.41 23.41
C ILE A 591 3.99 -4.49 24.69
N ASP A 592 3.56 -3.35 25.18
CA ASP A 592 2.63 -3.22 26.30
C ASP A 592 1.38 -2.48 25.80
N GLU A 593 0.22 -3.09 26.01
CA GLU A 593 -1.06 -2.52 25.67
C GLU A 593 -1.73 -1.98 26.94
N GLY A 594 -2.06 -0.71 26.97
CA GLY A 594 -2.73 -0.07 28.08
C GLY A 594 -3.48 1.18 27.65
N ASP A 595 -4.72 1.34 28.14
CA ASP A 595 -5.58 2.49 27.88
C ASP A 595 -5.79 2.80 26.39
N GLY A 596 -5.89 1.77 25.54
CA GLY A 596 -6.02 1.93 24.09
C GLY A 596 -4.74 2.42 23.40
N ARG A 597 -3.59 2.24 24.03
CA ARG A 597 -2.27 2.63 23.51
C ARG A 597 -1.33 1.45 23.51
N TYR A 598 -0.52 1.39 22.49
CA TYR A 598 0.56 0.41 22.38
C TYR A 598 1.90 1.11 22.65
N THR A 599 2.60 0.61 23.67
CA THR A 599 3.93 1.13 24.01
C THR A 599 4.96 0.05 23.72
N ILE A 600 5.93 0.38 22.87
CA ILE A 600 7.07 -0.48 22.62
C ILE A 600 8.18 -0.12 23.59
N HIS A 601 8.61 -1.12 24.37
CA HIS A 601 9.72 -1.01 25.32
C HIS A 601 10.96 -1.62 24.72
N THR A 602 12.06 -0.85 24.68
CA THR A 602 13.34 -1.32 24.15
C THR A 602 14.50 -0.47 24.69
N ASN A 603 15.64 -1.11 24.93
CA ASN A 603 16.92 -0.47 25.21
C ASN A 603 17.80 -0.31 23.94
N LEU A 604 17.26 -0.59 22.76
CA LEU A 604 17.98 -0.60 21.49
C LEU A 604 18.79 0.67 21.25
N TYR A 605 18.22 1.83 21.55
CA TYR A 605 18.80 3.13 21.22
C TYR A 605 19.98 3.54 22.10
N GLU A 606 20.26 2.80 23.17
CA GLU A 606 21.48 2.92 23.95
C GLU A 606 22.70 2.36 23.21
N PHE A 607 22.47 1.35 22.36
CA PHE A 607 23.51 0.56 21.69
C PHE A 607 23.55 0.74 20.17
N LEU A 608 22.60 1.47 19.60
CA LEU A 608 22.54 1.71 18.16
C LEU A 608 23.55 2.78 17.74
N PRO A 609 24.54 2.46 16.87
CA PRO A 609 25.57 3.42 16.47
C PRO A 609 24.98 4.60 15.68
N ARG A 610 25.34 5.82 16.10
CA ARG A 610 25.06 7.02 15.31
C ARG A 610 25.94 7.08 14.07
N GLY A 611 25.35 7.48 12.94
CA GLY A 611 26.05 7.56 11.66
C GLY A 611 26.23 6.21 10.97
N LEU A 612 25.56 5.15 11.44
CA LEU A 612 25.49 3.87 10.74
C LEU A 612 24.65 3.97 9.46
N ALA A 613 23.52 4.68 9.55
CA ALA A 613 22.63 4.82 8.40
C ALA A 613 23.29 5.62 7.28
N MET A 614 23.20 5.09 6.09
CA MET A 614 23.69 5.76 4.88
C MET A 614 22.55 6.60 4.25
N PRO A 615 22.88 7.67 3.52
CA PRO A 615 21.87 8.40 2.76
C PRO A 615 21.23 7.51 1.70
N VAL A 616 19.91 7.34 1.78
CA VAL A 616 19.12 6.58 0.81
C VAL A 616 18.03 7.47 0.23
N ASN A 617 17.86 7.37 -1.08
CA ASN A 617 16.83 8.08 -1.85
C ASN A 617 16.50 7.28 -3.11
N SER A 618 15.62 7.77 -3.94
CA SER A 618 15.24 7.12 -5.20
C SER A 618 16.44 6.82 -6.12
N GLU A 619 17.48 7.64 -6.12
CA GLU A 619 18.68 7.42 -6.96
C GLU A 619 19.54 6.26 -6.43
N VAL A 620 19.68 6.15 -5.10
CA VAL A 620 20.41 5.05 -4.45
C VAL A 620 19.66 3.73 -4.63
N LEU A 621 18.33 3.76 -4.50
CA LEU A 621 17.50 2.57 -4.72
C LEU A 621 17.49 2.15 -6.19
N GLY A 622 17.57 3.10 -7.11
CA GLY A 622 17.64 2.83 -8.55
C GLY A 622 16.32 2.34 -9.13
N LEU A 623 16.44 1.49 -10.14
CA LEU A 623 15.30 0.92 -10.89
C LEU A 623 15.05 -0.52 -10.44
N ALA A 624 13.79 -0.93 -10.40
CA ALA A 624 13.44 -2.34 -10.40
C ALA A 624 13.84 -2.94 -11.75
N PHE A 625 14.43 -4.12 -11.72
CA PHE A 625 15.16 -4.70 -12.86
C PHE A 625 14.30 -4.86 -14.13
N GLU A 626 13.11 -5.46 -13.98
CA GLU A 626 12.28 -5.81 -15.15
C GLU A 626 11.45 -4.64 -15.67
N PRO A 627 10.68 -3.90 -14.86
CA PRO A 627 9.86 -2.80 -15.34
C PRO A 627 10.65 -1.52 -15.59
N GLU A 628 11.93 -1.46 -15.22
CA GLU A 628 12.77 -0.26 -15.26
C GLU A 628 12.12 0.97 -14.57
N GLN A 629 11.20 0.71 -13.65
CA GLN A 629 10.57 1.74 -12.83
C GLN A 629 11.42 2.05 -11.59
N ARG A 630 11.55 3.33 -11.26
CA ARG A 630 12.28 3.77 -10.07
C ARG A 630 11.55 3.36 -8.79
N PHE A 631 12.33 3.15 -7.72
CA PHE A 631 11.79 3.15 -6.36
C PHE A 631 11.51 4.60 -5.94
N GLU A 632 10.26 4.97 -5.96
CA GLU A 632 9.78 6.33 -5.70
C GLU A 632 8.38 6.31 -5.08
N ASN A 633 7.81 7.47 -4.79
CA ASN A 633 6.44 7.53 -4.31
C ASN A 633 5.44 7.05 -5.38
N PRO A 634 4.27 6.52 -4.99
CA PRO A 634 3.24 6.08 -5.93
C PRO A 634 2.74 7.15 -6.91
N ASP A 635 2.97 8.42 -6.62
CA ASP A 635 2.66 9.54 -7.50
C ASP A 635 3.79 9.88 -8.50
N GLY A 636 4.89 9.09 -8.50
CA GLY A 636 6.06 9.31 -9.34
C GLY A 636 7.05 10.34 -8.80
N SER A 637 6.81 10.93 -7.64
CA SER A 637 7.75 11.86 -7.03
C SER A 637 8.92 11.09 -6.37
N SER A 638 10.12 11.68 -6.46
CA SER A 638 11.32 11.11 -5.83
C SER A 638 11.15 11.04 -4.31
N ILE A 639 11.74 10.01 -3.72
CA ILE A 639 11.72 9.81 -2.27
C ILE A 639 13.10 10.04 -1.68
N SER A 640 13.11 10.64 -0.50
CA SER A 640 14.28 10.79 0.36
C SER A 640 13.90 10.39 1.78
N PHE A 641 14.74 9.60 2.44
CA PHE A 641 14.50 9.11 3.79
C PHE A 641 15.15 10.02 4.84
N ASP A 642 14.89 11.32 4.75
CA ASP A 642 15.42 12.35 5.64
C ASP A 642 14.59 12.57 6.92
N ARG A 643 13.49 11.84 7.06
CA ARG A 643 12.61 11.86 8.24
C ARG A 643 12.45 10.49 8.84
N ASP A 644 12.16 10.45 10.14
CA ASP A 644 11.89 9.22 10.87
C ASP A 644 10.38 8.83 10.82
N TYR A 645 10.03 7.73 11.49
CA TYR A 645 8.66 7.23 11.60
C TYR A 645 7.64 8.31 12.04
N PHE A 646 8.05 9.20 12.92
CA PHE A 646 7.20 10.29 13.42
C PHE A 646 7.27 11.57 12.59
N GLY A 647 7.93 11.53 11.43
CA GLY A 647 8.11 12.70 10.55
C GLY A 647 9.16 13.70 11.03
N ARG A 648 9.95 13.38 12.08
CA ARG A 648 11.04 14.23 12.57
C ARG A 648 12.24 14.14 11.63
N LYS A 649 12.86 15.28 11.35
CA LYS A 649 14.04 15.33 10.48
C LYS A 649 15.20 14.56 11.12
N ARG A 650 15.86 13.71 10.32
CA ARG A 650 17.05 12.99 10.76
C ARG A 650 18.24 13.93 10.95
N GLY A 651 19.08 13.59 11.91
CA GLY A 651 20.27 14.36 12.25
C GLY A 651 21.40 14.19 11.22
N ARG A 652 22.49 14.92 11.45
CA ARG A 652 23.71 14.84 10.62
C ARG A 652 24.34 13.43 10.60
N PHE A 653 24.16 12.67 11.67
CA PHE A 653 24.65 11.31 11.83
C PHE A 653 23.45 10.41 12.13
N PRO A 654 22.65 10.07 11.09
CA PRO A 654 21.40 9.36 11.30
C PRO A 654 21.65 7.94 11.79
N VAL A 655 20.68 7.41 12.52
CA VAL A 655 20.67 6.02 12.97
C VAL A 655 19.84 5.17 12.02
N SER A 656 20.14 3.88 11.98
CA SER A 656 19.34 2.91 11.25
C SER A 656 17.98 2.68 11.93
N GLY A 657 17.03 2.11 11.22
CA GLY A 657 15.68 1.85 11.71
C GLY A 657 14.73 3.03 11.60
N PRO A 658 13.48 2.84 12.06
CA PRO A 658 12.39 3.78 11.82
C PRO A 658 12.49 5.06 12.63
N PHE A 659 13.15 5.07 13.78
CA PHE A 659 13.19 6.21 14.70
C PHE A 659 14.57 6.85 14.73
N GLU A 660 14.63 8.17 14.76
CA GLU A 660 15.90 8.90 14.90
C GLU A 660 16.29 9.10 16.35
N GLU A 661 15.32 9.39 17.21
CA GLU A 661 15.51 9.54 18.64
C GLU A 661 14.33 8.92 19.39
N CYS A 662 14.64 8.04 20.32
CA CYS A 662 13.69 7.53 21.28
C CYS A 662 14.14 7.92 22.67
N GLY A 663 13.21 8.27 23.55
CA GLY A 663 13.47 8.37 24.98
C GLY A 663 14.05 7.03 25.46
N THR A 664 14.86 7.07 26.48
CA THR A 664 15.85 6.05 26.84
C THR A 664 15.33 4.63 26.99
N ASP A 665 14.02 4.40 27.22
CA ASP A 665 13.56 3.04 27.52
C ASP A 665 12.26 2.64 26.82
N ARG A 666 11.51 3.56 26.22
CA ARG A 666 10.22 3.28 25.60
C ARG A 666 9.76 4.36 24.64
N PHE A 667 8.98 3.97 23.66
CA PHE A 667 8.21 4.89 22.80
C PHE A 667 6.79 4.33 22.60
N THR A 668 5.84 5.23 22.45
CA THR A 668 4.45 4.87 22.21
C THR A 668 4.16 5.07 20.73
N VAL A 669 3.67 4.01 20.10
CA VAL A 669 3.06 4.09 18.77
C VAL A 669 1.62 4.50 18.99
N GLN A 670 1.22 5.63 18.45
CA GLN A 670 -0.19 6.01 18.45
C GLN A 670 -0.90 5.20 17.38
N THR A 671 -1.87 4.43 17.82
CA THR A 671 -2.77 3.72 16.92
C THR A 671 -3.85 4.67 16.40
N PRO A 672 -4.54 4.32 15.30
CA PRO A 672 -5.65 5.11 14.78
C PRO A 672 -6.72 5.42 15.82
N ASP A 673 -6.98 4.53 16.78
CA ASP A 673 -7.92 4.73 17.87
C ASP A 673 -7.58 5.90 18.78
N ASP A 674 -6.30 6.14 19.00
CA ASP A 674 -5.81 7.28 19.78
C ASP A 674 -5.90 8.60 18.99
N ALA A 675 -5.75 8.54 17.68
CA ALA A 675 -5.85 9.68 16.79
C ALA A 675 -7.32 10.14 16.58
N SER A 676 -8.26 9.19 16.57
CA SER A 676 -9.68 9.49 16.33
C SER A 676 -10.33 10.20 17.53
N SER A 677 -9.87 9.97 18.76
CA SER A 677 -10.49 10.48 19.98
C SER A 677 -10.01 11.86 20.42
N LYS A 678 -8.87 12.36 19.95
CA LYS A 678 -8.20 13.56 20.50
C LYS A 678 -7.86 14.66 19.50
N ILE A 679 -7.84 14.38 18.21
CA ILE A 679 -7.56 15.41 17.20
C ILE A 679 -8.87 16.00 16.75
N GLY A 680 -9.17 17.22 17.17
CA GLY A 680 -10.29 17.99 16.67
C GLY A 680 -10.22 18.10 15.13
N HIS A 681 -11.37 18.23 14.50
CA HIS A 681 -11.52 18.25 13.04
C HIS A 681 -10.56 19.26 12.34
N GLU A 682 -10.24 20.37 13.03
CA GLU A 682 -9.34 21.41 12.55
C GLU A 682 -7.84 21.01 12.56
N GLU A 683 -7.40 20.15 13.49
CA GLU A 683 -6.01 19.68 13.51
C GLU A 683 -5.77 18.59 12.45
N LYS A 684 -6.76 17.74 12.18
CA LYS A 684 -6.71 16.75 11.09
C LYS A 684 -6.62 17.44 9.71
N ILE A 685 -7.37 18.51 9.51
CA ILE A 685 -7.28 19.33 8.31
C ILE A 685 -5.90 19.99 8.18
N ARG A 686 -5.28 20.44 9.28
CA ARG A 686 -3.91 21.01 9.27
C ARG A 686 -2.84 20.00 8.89
N ILE A 687 -2.98 18.74 9.29
CA ILE A 687 -2.03 17.68 8.90
C ILE A 687 -2.21 17.35 7.41
N GLU A 688 -3.43 17.24 6.94
CA GLU A 688 -3.74 17.02 5.52
C GLU A 688 -3.33 18.20 4.63
N ASP A 689 -3.56 19.43 5.09
CA ASP A 689 -3.12 20.65 4.39
C ASP A 689 -1.59 20.79 4.40
N LYS A 690 -0.92 20.37 5.47
CA LYS A 690 0.54 20.39 5.55
C LYS A 690 1.19 19.40 4.58
N TRP A 691 0.62 18.20 4.42
CA TRP A 691 1.07 17.23 3.41
C TRP A 691 0.72 17.65 1.98
N LYS A 692 -0.42 18.29 1.76
CA LYS A 692 -0.77 18.88 0.45
C LYS A 692 0.07 20.12 0.13
N ALA A 693 0.44 20.90 1.14
CA ALA A 693 1.35 22.05 0.98
C ALA A 693 2.77 21.59 0.64
N ASP A 694 3.24 20.47 1.19
CA ASP A 694 4.53 19.87 0.82
C ASP A 694 4.53 19.31 -0.62
N LEU A 695 3.36 19.02 -1.19
CA LEU A 695 3.19 18.57 -2.58
C LEU A 695 2.85 19.68 -3.57
N ASN A 696 2.25 20.78 -3.10
CA ASN A 696 1.87 21.95 -3.91
C ASN A 696 1.98 23.24 -3.09
N PRO A 697 3.19 23.81 -2.91
CA PRO A 697 3.35 25.04 -2.15
C PRO A 697 2.59 26.20 -2.81
N LYS A 698 1.86 26.95 -2.01
CA LYS A 698 1.19 28.17 -2.47
C LYS A 698 2.23 29.24 -2.80
N GLU A 699 1.90 30.14 -3.72
CA GLU A 699 2.77 31.26 -4.13
C GLU A 699 3.25 32.12 -2.95
N SER A 700 2.54 32.11 -1.81
CA SER A 700 2.90 32.77 -0.55
C SER A 700 3.96 32.05 0.27
N ASP A 701 4.20 30.76 -0.01
CA ASP A 701 5.13 29.93 0.78
C ASP A 701 6.54 29.90 0.16
N VAL A 702 6.71 30.61 -0.95
CA VAL A 702 8.00 30.70 -1.68
C VAL A 702 9.09 31.37 -0.84
N ASP A 703 8.73 32.21 0.12
CA ASP A 703 9.67 32.89 1.01
C ASP A 703 10.27 31.98 2.10
N GLU A 704 9.66 30.82 2.39
CA GLU A 704 10.12 29.87 3.43
C GLU A 704 10.71 28.56 2.85
N ILE A 705 10.65 28.38 1.54
CA ILE A 705 11.10 27.15 0.89
C ILE A 705 12.60 27.23 0.58
N ASN A 706 13.39 26.88 1.56
CA ASN A 706 14.80 26.59 1.33
C ASN A 706 15.02 25.22 0.68
N ALA A 707 14.09 24.72 -0.13
CA ALA A 707 14.31 23.36 -0.56
C ALA A 707 13.52 22.76 -1.74
N ASN A 708 12.59 23.42 -2.43
CA ASN A 708 11.85 22.75 -3.51
C ASN A 708 11.55 23.67 -4.68
N ILE A 709 11.81 23.21 -5.92
CA ILE A 709 11.41 23.93 -7.11
C ILE A 709 9.99 23.60 -7.46
N VAL A 710 9.21 24.61 -7.69
CA VAL A 710 7.88 24.49 -8.28
C VAL A 710 7.90 25.11 -9.67
N LEU A 711 7.71 24.27 -10.68
CA LEU A 711 7.45 24.70 -12.05
C LEU A 711 5.94 24.84 -12.21
N THR A 712 5.43 26.06 -12.27
CA THR A 712 4.01 26.33 -12.50
C THR A 712 3.76 26.61 -13.98
N GLY A 713 2.82 25.95 -14.56
CA GLY A 713 2.48 25.93 -15.99
C GLY A 713 1.87 24.59 -16.36
N GLY A 714 1.22 23.95 -15.37
CA GLY A 714 0.63 22.61 -15.52
C GLY A 714 1.56 21.45 -15.18
N MET A 715 2.83 21.70 -14.88
CA MET A 715 3.77 20.65 -14.44
C MET A 715 4.56 21.14 -13.23
N ASN A 716 4.48 20.40 -12.14
CA ASN A 716 5.33 20.57 -10.98
C ASN A 716 6.52 19.62 -11.13
N ALA A 717 7.73 20.14 -11.18
CA ALA A 717 8.93 19.31 -11.13
C ALA A 717 9.81 19.76 -9.96
N VAL A 718 10.20 18.81 -9.14
CA VAL A 718 11.23 19.01 -8.12
C VAL A 718 12.52 18.39 -8.65
N ILE A 719 13.53 19.20 -8.81
CA ILE A 719 14.83 18.75 -9.27
C ILE A 719 15.85 19.00 -8.17
N SER A 720 16.59 17.99 -7.78
CA SER A 720 17.69 18.10 -6.82
C SER A 720 18.92 17.40 -7.35
N PHE A 721 20.09 17.95 -7.09
CA PHE A 721 21.34 17.31 -7.40
C PHE A 721 22.36 17.59 -6.29
N PRO A 722 23.30 16.64 -6.05
CA PRO A 722 24.29 16.81 -5.00
C PRO A 722 25.32 17.89 -5.39
N PHE A 723 25.65 18.74 -4.44
CA PHE A 723 26.74 19.71 -4.55
C PHE A 723 27.54 19.67 -3.24
N ASP A 724 28.83 19.40 -3.36
CA ASP A 724 29.77 19.44 -2.24
C ASP A 724 29.32 18.64 -0.98
N GLY A 725 28.70 17.48 -1.19
CA GLY A 725 28.12 16.65 -0.11
C GLY A 725 26.79 17.18 0.45
N GLU A 726 26.31 18.33 -0.02
CA GLU A 726 24.97 18.83 0.25
C GLU A 726 24.06 18.57 -0.96
N LEU A 727 22.82 18.20 -0.71
CA LEU A 727 21.80 18.15 -1.74
C LEU A 727 21.51 19.59 -2.17
N PHE A 728 22.01 19.98 -3.33
CA PHE A 728 21.57 21.21 -3.97
C PHE A 728 20.17 20.99 -4.53
N LYS A 729 19.22 21.57 -3.86
CA LYS A 729 17.84 21.50 -4.29
C LYS A 729 17.62 22.64 -5.25
N VAL A 730 17.27 22.32 -6.49
CA VAL A 730 16.75 23.27 -7.46
C VAL A 730 15.33 23.72 -7.04
N SER A 731 15.13 23.92 -5.74
CA SER A 731 13.96 24.54 -5.16
C SER A 731 13.86 26.03 -5.42
N ASP A 732 14.89 26.55 -6.05
CA ASP A 732 15.03 27.96 -6.31
C ASP A 732 14.64 28.31 -7.75
N MET A 733 13.94 27.42 -8.43
CA MET A 733 13.38 27.64 -9.76
C MET A 733 11.87 27.40 -9.75
N PHE A 734 11.11 28.29 -10.33
CA PHE A 734 9.68 28.08 -10.57
C PHE A 734 9.25 28.66 -11.91
N VAL A 735 8.14 28.14 -12.43
CA VAL A 735 7.56 28.63 -13.68
C VAL A 735 6.30 29.42 -13.36
N LYS A 736 6.26 30.66 -13.86
CA LYS A 736 5.09 31.52 -13.79
C LYS A 736 4.61 31.82 -15.20
N GLY A 737 3.53 31.20 -15.62
CA GLY A 737 3.08 31.25 -17.01
C GLY A 737 4.12 30.61 -17.94
N ASN A 738 4.64 31.36 -18.89
CA ASN A 738 5.68 30.92 -19.81
C ASN A 738 7.11 31.32 -19.37
N GLU A 739 7.29 31.76 -18.13
CA GLU A 739 8.57 32.24 -17.60
C GLU A 739 9.10 31.26 -16.54
N ILE A 740 10.40 30.98 -16.61
CA ILE A 740 11.12 30.21 -15.60
C ILE A 740 11.90 31.19 -14.72
N TRP A 741 11.72 31.08 -13.41
CA TRP A 741 12.28 31.94 -12.42
C TRP A 741 13.26 31.17 -11.54
N LEU A 742 14.47 31.68 -11.36
CA LEU A 742 15.53 31.04 -10.57
C LEU A 742 15.94 31.99 -9.43
N TYR A 743 16.12 31.42 -8.25
CA TYR A 743 16.71 32.16 -7.15
C TYR A 743 18.19 32.49 -7.41
N ASP A 744 18.63 33.53 -6.81
CA ASP A 744 19.99 34.05 -6.93
C ASP A 744 21.05 33.05 -6.42
N SER A 745 20.73 32.34 -5.32
CA SER A 745 21.58 31.27 -4.81
C SER A 745 21.83 30.18 -5.87
N LEU A 746 20.85 29.85 -6.70
CA LEU A 746 21.02 28.93 -7.81
C LEU A 746 21.90 29.54 -8.89
N ALA A 747 21.71 30.84 -9.20
CA ALA A 747 22.54 31.56 -10.15
C ALA A 747 24.01 31.60 -9.72
N GLU A 748 24.29 31.86 -8.45
CA GLU A 748 25.64 31.82 -7.87
C GLU A 748 26.26 30.44 -7.94
N LYS A 749 25.49 29.42 -7.58
CA LYS A 749 25.91 28.02 -7.65
C LYS A 749 26.16 27.55 -9.09
N LEU A 750 25.40 27.97 -10.06
CA LEU A 750 25.63 27.67 -11.47
C LEU A 750 26.92 28.33 -11.98
N VAL A 751 27.29 29.47 -11.45
CA VAL A 751 28.59 30.12 -11.74
C VAL A 751 29.74 29.36 -11.09
N GLU A 752 29.58 28.91 -9.84
CA GLU A 752 30.55 28.07 -9.13
C GLU A 752 30.72 26.69 -9.81
N LEU A 753 29.63 26.12 -10.32
CA LEU A 753 29.65 24.82 -11.03
C LEU A 753 30.53 24.82 -12.27
N ASP A 754 30.73 25.96 -12.90
CA ASP A 754 31.67 26.10 -14.00
C ASP A 754 33.14 25.94 -13.57
N CYS A 755 33.40 26.12 -12.25
CA CYS A 755 34.72 26.00 -11.65
C CYS A 755 34.96 24.62 -11.02
N GLU A 756 33.93 23.81 -10.74
CA GLU A 756 34.03 22.55 -10.02
C GLU A 756 33.64 21.32 -10.85
N TYR A 757 34.63 20.45 -11.04
CA TYR A 757 34.56 19.26 -11.89
C TYR A 757 33.58 18.17 -11.44
N GLY A 758 33.23 18.09 -10.17
CA GLY A 758 32.48 16.96 -9.62
C GLY A 758 30.99 16.94 -9.97
N ILE A 759 30.31 18.04 -9.85
CA ILE A 759 28.87 18.16 -10.07
C ILE A 759 28.55 18.20 -11.54
N TYR A 760 29.37 18.87 -12.28
CA TYR A 760 29.30 18.97 -13.72
C TYR A 760 29.34 17.58 -14.40
N HIS A 761 30.12 16.64 -13.85
CA HIS A 761 30.22 15.29 -14.40
C HIS A 761 28.90 14.48 -14.31
N ASN A 762 28.15 14.64 -13.25
CA ASN A 762 26.85 13.98 -13.08
C ASN A 762 25.76 14.63 -13.97
N ILE A 763 25.83 15.94 -14.15
CA ILE A 763 24.92 16.68 -15.03
C ILE A 763 25.28 16.44 -16.49
N LYS A 764 26.56 16.24 -16.83
CA LYS A 764 27.03 15.90 -18.18
C LYS A 764 26.40 14.62 -18.74
N LYS A 765 26.13 13.62 -17.90
CA LYS A 765 25.42 12.40 -18.29
C LYS A 765 23.98 12.67 -18.76
N TRP A 766 23.36 13.71 -18.27
CA TRP A 766 21.99 14.08 -18.64
C TRP A 766 21.92 14.99 -19.84
N SER A 767 23.00 15.71 -20.11
CA SER A 767 23.06 16.75 -21.13
C SER A 767 23.69 16.31 -22.44
N ILE A 768 24.19 15.09 -22.55
CA ILE A 768 24.93 14.62 -23.75
C ILE A 768 24.13 14.81 -25.04
N GLY A 769 22.83 14.60 -25.01
CA GLY A 769 21.97 14.80 -26.20
C GLY A 769 21.80 16.27 -26.59
N ALA A 770 21.71 17.16 -25.61
CA ALA A 770 21.51 18.59 -25.85
C ALA A 770 22.84 19.32 -26.17
N LEU A 771 23.94 18.86 -25.58
CA LEU A 771 25.27 19.43 -25.82
C LEU A 771 25.88 18.98 -27.18
N GLN A 772 25.48 17.84 -27.72
CA GLN A 772 25.93 17.37 -29.02
C GLN A 772 25.50 18.24 -30.20
N SER A 773 24.52 19.13 -29.99
CA SER A 773 24.06 20.10 -31.00
C SER A 773 24.77 21.45 -30.95
N LEU A 774 25.73 21.63 -30.03
CA LEU A 774 26.47 22.86 -29.83
C LEU A 774 27.79 22.81 -30.60
N ASP A 775 27.95 23.79 -31.48
CA ASP A 775 29.24 24.02 -32.16
C ASP A 775 30.20 24.71 -31.17
N MET A 776 31.15 23.92 -30.60
CA MET A 776 32.01 24.37 -29.51
C MET A 776 33.32 24.92 -30.08
N SER A 777 33.60 26.17 -29.85
CA SER A 777 34.92 26.72 -30.14
C SER A 777 35.97 26.31 -29.07
N GLU A 778 37.25 26.32 -29.41
CA GLU A 778 38.36 25.93 -28.52
C GLU A 778 38.60 26.91 -27.32
N ASP A 779 37.71 27.88 -27.10
CA ASP A 779 37.78 28.86 -25.99
C ASP A 779 37.20 28.25 -24.68
N ALA A 780 38.01 28.17 -23.64
CA ALA A 780 37.66 27.62 -22.35
C ALA A 780 36.40 28.28 -21.70
N ASN A 781 36.23 29.61 -21.93
CA ASN A 781 35.05 30.35 -21.45
C ASN A 781 33.79 29.96 -22.22
N ALA A 782 33.94 29.62 -23.48
CA ALA A 782 32.84 29.16 -24.32
C ALA A 782 32.39 27.74 -23.89
N GLU A 783 33.36 26.91 -23.54
CA GLU A 783 33.08 25.58 -23.02
C GLU A 783 32.31 25.64 -21.69
N GLY A 784 32.73 26.49 -20.76
CA GLY A 784 32.05 26.71 -19.48
C GLY A 784 30.60 27.18 -19.66
N LEU A 785 30.38 28.13 -20.53
CA LEU A 785 29.06 28.64 -20.88
C LEU A 785 28.15 27.55 -21.48
N ALA A 786 28.72 26.80 -22.45
CA ALA A 786 28.02 25.69 -23.09
C ALA A 786 27.67 24.60 -22.07
N ARG A 787 28.53 24.35 -21.11
CA ARG A 787 28.30 23.41 -20.01
C ARG A 787 27.16 23.83 -19.11
N THR A 788 27.17 25.09 -18.65
CA THR A 788 26.11 25.63 -17.77
C THR A 788 24.76 25.69 -18.48
N ALA A 789 24.76 26.09 -19.73
CA ALA A 789 23.54 26.06 -20.54
C ALA A 789 23.04 24.64 -20.80
N GLY A 790 23.95 23.69 -21.06
CA GLY A 790 23.60 22.26 -21.16
C GLY A 790 23.00 21.72 -19.89
N THR A 791 23.49 22.14 -18.74
CA THR A 791 22.95 21.78 -17.42
C THR A 791 21.54 22.32 -17.23
N LEU A 792 21.35 23.60 -17.52
CA LEU A 792 20.01 24.23 -17.47
C LEU A 792 19.03 23.60 -18.45
N LEU A 793 19.48 23.25 -19.65
CA LEU A 793 18.69 22.55 -20.65
C LEU A 793 18.27 21.16 -20.19
N CYS A 794 19.13 20.45 -19.49
CA CYS A 794 18.80 19.14 -18.93
C CYS A 794 17.78 19.22 -17.80
N ILE A 795 17.95 20.20 -16.94
CA ILE A 795 16.98 20.51 -15.91
C ILE A 795 15.61 20.81 -16.55
N LEU A 796 15.59 21.65 -17.56
CA LEU A 796 14.38 22.02 -18.31
C LEU A 796 13.78 20.83 -19.08
N ASN A 797 14.58 20.02 -19.75
CA ASN A 797 14.12 18.86 -20.50
C ASN A 797 13.46 17.79 -19.62
N LYS A 798 13.97 17.55 -18.43
CA LYS A 798 13.30 16.64 -17.48
C LYS A 798 12.00 17.22 -16.92
N SER A 799 11.89 18.51 -16.82
CA SER A 799 10.75 19.22 -16.21
C SER A 799 9.60 19.47 -17.18
N LEU A 800 9.90 19.64 -18.47
CA LEU A 800 8.98 20.13 -19.51
C LEU A 800 9.02 19.23 -20.75
N ALA A 801 8.68 17.97 -20.61
CA ALA A 801 8.90 16.94 -21.63
C ALA A 801 8.29 17.21 -23.03
N HIS A 802 7.31 18.10 -23.16
CA HIS A 802 6.68 18.43 -24.46
C HIS A 802 7.08 19.79 -25.05
N ASP A 803 7.35 20.80 -24.21
CA ASP A 803 7.68 22.16 -24.69
C ASP A 803 9.19 22.46 -24.60
N ALA A 804 9.96 21.49 -24.13
CA ALA A 804 11.39 21.66 -23.88
C ALA A 804 12.21 21.91 -25.15
N ALA A 805 11.82 21.31 -26.28
CA ALA A 805 12.54 21.48 -27.53
C ALA A 805 12.42 22.91 -28.05
N ASP A 806 11.23 23.49 -28.05
CA ASP A 806 10.97 24.86 -28.49
C ASP A 806 11.60 25.87 -27.53
N THR A 807 11.53 25.60 -26.22
CA THR A 807 12.16 26.46 -25.19
C THR A 807 13.68 26.36 -25.27
N CYS A 808 14.24 25.20 -25.53
CA CYS A 808 15.67 24.98 -25.72
C CYS A 808 16.18 25.65 -26.97
N GLU A 809 15.47 25.54 -28.08
CA GLU A 809 15.81 26.24 -29.33
C GLU A 809 15.79 27.76 -29.15
N THR A 810 14.87 28.24 -28.36
CA THR A 810 14.67 29.66 -28.06
C THR A 810 15.76 30.19 -27.13
N ILE A 811 16.16 29.45 -26.10
CA ILE A 811 17.28 29.77 -25.20
C ILE A 811 18.61 29.74 -25.99
N GLN A 812 18.82 28.72 -26.84
CA GLN A 812 19.99 28.64 -27.74
C GLN A 812 20.17 29.85 -28.66
N ASN A 813 19.11 30.37 -29.27
CA ASN A 813 19.20 31.49 -30.21
C ASN A 813 19.66 32.82 -29.59
N LYS A 814 19.46 33.05 -28.30
CA LYS A 814 19.83 34.30 -27.63
C LYS A 814 21.19 34.27 -26.95
N VAL A 815 21.62 33.12 -26.46
CA VAL A 815 23.02 32.97 -26.06
C VAL A 815 23.90 33.18 -27.28
N ASN A 816 23.46 32.75 -28.46
CA ASN A 816 24.13 33.03 -29.72
C ASN A 816 24.12 34.51 -30.15
N ALA A 817 23.00 35.20 -29.92
CA ALA A 817 22.91 36.64 -30.24
C ALA A 817 23.77 37.49 -29.27
N GLY A 818 23.99 37.06 -28.02
CA GLY A 818 24.88 37.70 -27.05
C GLY A 818 26.34 37.32 -27.18
N LEU A 819 26.65 36.24 -27.90
CA LEU A 819 27.99 35.65 -28.05
C LEU A 819 28.50 35.71 -29.51
N GLY A 820 27.81 36.47 -30.37
CA GLY A 820 28.00 36.47 -31.83
C GLY A 820 29.41 36.61 -32.37
N ASP A 821 30.38 37.05 -31.57
CA ASP A 821 31.79 37.15 -31.96
C ASP A 821 32.67 35.98 -31.48
N LYS A 822 32.13 34.98 -30.82
CA LYS A 822 32.89 33.89 -30.19
C LYS A 822 32.63 32.49 -30.74
N GLY A 823 31.83 32.34 -31.79
CA GLY A 823 31.66 31.07 -32.46
C GLY A 823 30.83 30.02 -31.71
N ILE A 824 30.07 30.44 -30.72
CA ILE A 824 29.18 29.56 -29.95
C ILE A 824 27.74 29.80 -30.42
N SER A 825 27.09 28.72 -30.93
CA SER A 825 25.66 28.82 -31.27
C SER A 825 24.77 28.15 -30.26
N MET A 826 24.13 28.94 -29.44
CA MET A 826 23.07 28.50 -28.50
C MET A 826 21.80 29.28 -28.71
N ARG A 827 20.68 28.62 -28.72
CA ARG A 827 19.38 29.21 -28.98
C ARG A 827 18.51 29.26 -27.74
N PHE A 828 18.47 30.39 -27.05
CA PHE A 828 17.59 30.60 -25.89
C PHE A 828 16.75 31.87 -26.08
N THR A 829 15.50 31.90 -25.66
CA THR A 829 14.79 33.18 -25.46
C THR A 829 14.82 33.54 -23.98
N PRO A 830 15.50 34.64 -23.63
CA PRO A 830 15.59 35.16 -22.27
C PRO A 830 14.29 35.69 -21.73
N LYS A 831 13.23 35.69 -22.50
CA LYS A 831 11.92 36.14 -22.03
C LYS A 831 11.33 35.23 -20.96
N ASN A 832 11.81 33.98 -20.85
CA ASN A 832 11.15 32.97 -20.07
C ASN A 832 11.95 32.50 -18.84
N LEU A 833 13.20 32.97 -18.65
CA LEU A 833 14.04 32.59 -17.52
C LEU A 833 14.45 33.82 -16.72
N LYS A 834 14.13 33.85 -15.45
CA LYS A 834 14.48 34.89 -14.48
C LYS A 834 15.03 34.26 -13.21
N PHE A 835 15.98 34.94 -12.60
CA PHE A 835 16.61 34.55 -11.35
C PHE A 835 16.08 35.39 -10.20
N ILE A 836 16.00 34.80 -9.01
CA ILE A 836 15.54 35.48 -7.80
C ILE A 836 16.72 35.63 -6.86
N ARG A 837 16.99 36.83 -6.39
CA ARG A 837 17.94 37.16 -5.34
C ARG A 837 17.21 37.78 -4.17
N GLY A 838 17.00 37.04 -3.11
CA GLY A 838 16.30 37.54 -1.91
C GLY A 838 14.91 38.05 -2.16
N LYS A 839 14.36 38.31 -3.17
CA LYS A 839 13.09 38.90 -3.70
C LYS A 839 13.27 39.64 -5.01
N LYS A 840 14.48 39.64 -5.57
CA LYS A 840 14.80 40.30 -6.82
C LYS A 840 14.95 39.28 -7.93
N PHE A 841 14.53 39.62 -9.12
CA PHE A 841 14.54 38.75 -10.29
C PHE A 841 15.57 39.20 -11.31
N ILE A 842 16.39 38.28 -11.82
CA ILE A 842 17.29 38.52 -12.93
C ILE A 842 17.00 37.54 -14.08
N SER A 843 17.32 37.92 -15.28
CA SER A 843 17.13 37.06 -16.43
C SER A 843 18.27 36.04 -16.56
N LEU A 844 17.97 34.86 -17.18
CA LEU A 844 19.02 33.91 -17.52
C LEU A 844 20.12 34.54 -18.37
N GLU A 845 19.77 35.50 -19.25
CA GLU A 845 20.71 36.23 -20.07
C GLU A 845 21.77 36.96 -19.24
N ASP A 846 21.33 37.56 -18.12
CA ASP A 846 22.25 38.22 -17.21
C ASP A 846 23.19 37.28 -16.50
N VAL A 847 22.68 36.12 -16.07
CA VAL A 847 23.49 35.04 -15.44
C VAL A 847 24.50 34.50 -16.45
N LEU A 848 24.06 34.17 -17.66
CA LEU A 848 24.95 33.66 -18.72
C LEU A 848 25.98 34.72 -19.15
N TYR A 849 25.60 35.97 -19.19
CA TYR A 849 26.55 37.06 -19.45
C TYR A 849 27.65 37.14 -18.37
N ARG A 850 27.30 36.90 -17.11
CA ARG A 850 28.27 36.90 -16.00
C ARG A 850 29.21 35.71 -16.07
N ILE A 851 28.67 34.51 -16.34
CA ILE A 851 29.48 33.34 -16.58
C ILE A 851 30.51 33.61 -17.69
N SER A 852 30.04 34.21 -18.81
CA SER A 852 30.91 34.54 -19.94
C SER A 852 32.00 35.56 -19.62
N LYS A 853 31.80 36.39 -18.64
CA LYS A 853 32.78 37.45 -18.23
C LYS A 853 33.70 36.99 -17.11
N GLY A 854 33.40 35.82 -16.48
CA GLY A 854 34.19 35.33 -15.34
C GLY A 854 34.19 36.24 -14.11
N THR A 855 33.20 37.13 -14.00
CA THR A 855 33.12 38.14 -12.94
C THR A 855 31.77 38.13 -12.23
N MET A 856 31.79 37.93 -10.95
CA MET A 856 30.63 38.04 -10.09
C MET A 856 30.10 39.49 -9.97
N GLU A 857 30.96 40.48 -10.12
CA GLU A 857 30.65 41.91 -10.02
C GLU A 857 29.63 42.37 -11.06
N VAL A 858 29.77 41.95 -12.28
CA VAL A 858 28.84 42.33 -13.38
C VAL A 858 27.41 41.88 -13.13
N VAL A 859 27.26 40.78 -12.43
CA VAL A 859 25.95 40.25 -12.06
C VAL A 859 25.26 41.13 -10.99
N THR A 860 25.99 41.53 -9.99
CA THR A 860 25.44 42.31 -8.91
C THR A 860 24.91 43.68 -9.42
N GLU A 861 25.64 44.32 -10.32
CA GLU A 861 25.18 45.52 -10.96
C GLU A 861 23.88 45.36 -11.79
N ARG A 862 23.76 44.27 -12.53
CA ARG A 862 22.58 44.00 -13.35
C ARG A 862 21.36 43.57 -12.56
N ILE A 863 21.55 42.87 -11.44
CA ILE A 863 20.48 42.53 -10.52
C ILE A 863 19.83 43.79 -9.92
N GLU A 864 20.63 44.78 -9.58
CA GLU A 864 20.17 46.05 -9.01
C GLU A 864 19.35 46.90 -10.00
N HIS A 865 19.58 46.75 -11.29
CA HIS A 865 18.84 47.45 -12.34
C HIS A 865 17.56 46.77 -12.81
N LEU A 866 17.29 45.54 -12.38
CA LEU A 866 16.08 44.80 -12.75
C LEU A 866 14.92 44.90 -11.72
N ASN A 867 15.07 45.79 -10.73
CA ASN A 867 14.05 46.06 -9.70
C ASN A 867 12.91 46.97 -10.19
#